data_49226450be6ebf58078609f5e7b6e4b7
#
_entry.id   49226450be6ebf58078609f5e7b6e4b7
#
_cell.length_a   1.000
_cell.length_b   1.000
_cell.length_c   1.000
_cell.angle_alpha   90.00
_cell.angle_beta   90.00
_cell.angle_gamma   90.00
#
_symmetry.space_group_name_H-M   'P 1'
#
loop_
_entity.id
_entity.type
_entity.pdbx_description
1 polymer ?
#
loop_
_entity_poly.entity_id
_entity_poly.type
_entity_poly.pdbx_seq_one_letter_code
_entity_poly.pdbx_strand_id
1 'polypeptide(L)'
;MYRKLQTLSAASALAIGLALAAPAFADETASDENTIVVTGQAKIGDYGIDLTARDLTADPGDDFERYASGAWMDRTEIPADRPSVGSFYNLREDVTEEVNGLVTDAPAGSQYGALYTSFMDEKAIEKAGIAPLKRELAQVDAISNKAEFARYMGSTYGKFGGSLFGAGPYADPDDPTMNTLWLSSGGLGLPEKEYYFDEKFAPQRGAYLDYLERTFRNIGQPDPREAASRVMTFETYVAELNWDAEQKRQIEKINNPMSGTQLASYAPGVDWNAFFQGNNIPPQDRIIVTDNTAVKAIAALYASTDLDTLKLWEKAHIADQASPFLNKKMVDSRFQFTSALNGTSEQRARWKRAVDTIDGSLGEQVGKAYVAEYFPKIAKTRMDELVANLKLAMGDRIRGNEWMSPDTKQAALDKLERMHVMVGYPEKFRDYSQLPMSPDDLYGNMVAATKFNADYAMSDLGKPVDRKKWGMNPQTVNAYNGGLENKMVFPAGILQPPFFDAYADPAVNYGAIGVVIGHEISHGFDDQGRKIDASGAIKDWWTAGDAKRFEAEAKKFGDQYAKFEVVPGSFINPDLTMGENIADLAGVLVAYDAYKKALNGQEAPVIDGLTGDQRFFLAYAQVWRAKAREDSLRNQVATDPHSPSRYRTIAPLRNVDAWYEAFNITPDDEMYIAPEDRARIW
;
A
#
# COMPACT_ATOMS: atom_id res chain seq x y z
N MET A 1 -51.73 -34.30 -31.26
CA MET A 1 -52.83 -34.13 -32.24
C MET A 1 -52.99 -32.66 -32.58
N TYR A 2 -52.70 -32.32 -33.84
CA TYR A 2 -53.20 -31.27 -34.72
C TYR A 2 -53.41 -29.85 -34.16
N ARG A 3 -52.65 -28.92 -34.65
CA ARG A 3 -52.70 -28.07 -35.90
C ARG A 3 -53.48 -26.75 -35.72
N LYS A 4 -52.74 -25.63 -35.92
CA LYS A 4 -52.91 -24.55 -36.94
C LYS A 4 -54.15 -23.64 -36.78
N LEU A 5 -54.15 -22.38 -37.00
CA LEU A 5 -53.59 -21.39 -37.95
C LEU A 5 -54.14 -19.99 -37.64
N GLN A 6 -53.27 -18.96 -37.82
CA GLN A 6 -53.53 -17.66 -38.50
C GLN A 6 -54.80 -16.86 -38.14
N THR A 7 -54.77 -15.53 -37.99
CA THR A 7 -54.33 -14.41 -38.87
C THR A 7 -54.56 -13.05 -38.21
N LEU A 8 -53.64 -12.14 -38.48
CA LEU A 8 -53.75 -10.68 -38.75
C LEU A 8 -54.89 -9.83 -38.18
N SER A 9 -54.60 -8.75 -37.47
CA SER A 9 -54.85 -7.40 -37.99
C SER A 9 -54.20 -6.31 -37.13
N ALA A 10 -53.78 -5.20 -37.77
CA ALA A 10 -53.07 -4.06 -37.23
C ALA A 10 -53.98 -3.10 -36.47
N ALA A 11 -53.47 -2.46 -35.43
CA ALA A 11 -53.92 -1.13 -35.01
C ALA A 11 -52.78 -0.40 -34.28
N SER A 12 -52.40 0.76 -34.79
CA SER A 12 -51.42 1.67 -34.32
C SER A 12 -51.76 2.24 -32.94
N ALA A 13 -50.81 2.23 -32.00
CA ALA A 13 -50.84 3.14 -30.84
C ALA A 13 -49.45 3.70 -30.61
N LEU A 14 -49.34 5.01 -30.68
CA LEU A 14 -48.18 5.83 -30.36
C LEU A 14 -47.80 5.61 -28.89
N ALA A 15 -46.60 5.07 -28.60
CA ALA A 15 -46.02 5.10 -27.28
C ALA A 15 -44.69 5.86 -27.41
N ILE A 16 -44.62 6.98 -26.73
CA ILE A 16 -43.42 7.79 -26.54
C ILE A 16 -42.50 6.97 -25.60
N GLY A 17 -41.48 6.35 -26.18
CA GLY A 17 -40.44 5.67 -25.44
C GLY A 17 -39.32 6.66 -25.11
N LEU A 18 -39.12 6.95 -23.83
CA LEU A 18 -37.84 7.49 -23.37
C LEU A 18 -36.77 6.41 -23.64
N ALA A 19 -35.91 6.69 -24.59
CA ALA A 19 -34.70 5.91 -24.79
C ALA A 19 -33.68 6.33 -23.75
N LEU A 20 -33.46 5.48 -22.75
CA LEU A 20 -32.24 5.45 -21.97
C LEU A 20 -31.15 4.95 -22.93
N ALA A 21 -30.28 5.86 -23.34
CA ALA A 21 -29.09 5.51 -24.13
C ALA A 21 -28.10 4.76 -23.23
N ALA A 22 -28.05 3.46 -23.38
CA ALA A 22 -26.88 2.69 -22.95
C ALA A 22 -25.70 3.08 -23.86
N PRO A 23 -24.47 3.21 -23.32
CA PRO A 23 -23.32 3.49 -24.16
C PRO A 23 -23.12 2.35 -25.15
N ALA A 24 -23.20 2.68 -26.44
CA ALA A 24 -22.89 1.74 -27.51
C ALA A 24 -21.39 1.42 -27.49
N PHE A 25 -21.04 0.21 -27.13
CA PHE A 25 -19.70 -0.33 -27.40
C PHE A 25 -19.57 -0.51 -28.91
N ALA A 26 -18.59 0.14 -29.52
CA ALA A 26 -18.28 -0.01 -30.92
C ALA A 26 -17.73 -1.41 -31.20
N ASP A 27 -18.28 -2.08 -32.22
CA ASP A 27 -17.87 -3.39 -32.70
C ASP A 27 -16.46 -3.30 -33.31
N GLU A 28 -15.55 -4.18 -32.89
CA GLU A 28 -14.19 -4.28 -33.45
C GLU A 28 -14.25 -4.83 -34.87
N THR A 29 -13.90 -4.00 -35.85
CA THR A 29 -13.50 -4.50 -37.18
C THR A 29 -11.98 -4.66 -37.21
N ALA A 30 -11.52 -5.89 -37.27
CA ALA A 30 -10.12 -6.21 -37.51
C ALA A 30 -9.63 -5.62 -38.82
N SER A 31 -8.65 -4.72 -38.76
CA SER A 31 -7.89 -4.25 -39.92
C SER A 31 -6.40 -4.37 -39.63
N ASP A 32 -5.70 -4.89 -40.60
CA ASP A 32 -4.27 -5.05 -40.83
C ASP A 32 -3.26 -4.73 -39.73
N GLU A 33 -2.34 -5.67 -39.54
CA GLU A 33 -1.16 -5.63 -38.67
C GLU A 33 -0.43 -4.28 -38.71
N ASN A 34 -0.25 -3.66 -37.51
CA ASN A 34 0.65 -2.56 -37.14
C ASN A 34 0.15 -1.12 -37.13
N THR A 35 -1.13 -0.84 -37.10
CA THR A 35 -1.58 0.51 -36.70
C THR A 35 -2.63 0.40 -35.60
N ILE A 36 -2.27 0.80 -34.36
CA ILE A 36 -3.22 0.89 -33.26
C ILE A 36 -4.17 2.06 -33.55
N VAL A 37 -5.31 1.80 -34.17
CA VAL A 37 -6.38 2.79 -34.31
C VAL A 37 -7.15 2.82 -32.99
N VAL A 38 -6.89 3.83 -32.17
CA VAL A 38 -7.63 4.07 -30.93
C VAL A 38 -8.95 4.75 -31.31
N THR A 39 -10.05 4.03 -31.24
CA THR A 39 -11.41 4.55 -31.51
C THR A 39 -12.14 4.89 -30.22
N GLY A 40 -11.63 5.83 -29.44
CA GLY A 40 -12.24 6.33 -28.21
C GLY A 40 -11.64 7.69 -27.88
N GLN A 41 -12.20 8.37 -26.87
CA GLN A 41 -11.70 9.64 -26.37
C GLN A 41 -11.09 9.44 -25.00
N ALA A 42 -9.91 10.01 -24.75
CA ALA A 42 -9.29 10.02 -23.44
C ALA A 42 -10.20 10.70 -22.40
N LYS A 43 -10.20 10.22 -21.17
CA LYS A 43 -11.02 10.78 -20.10
C LYS A 43 -10.49 12.10 -19.54
N ILE A 44 -9.20 12.39 -19.72
CA ILE A 44 -8.57 13.64 -19.25
C ILE A 44 -8.04 14.39 -20.46
N GLY A 45 -8.52 15.62 -20.67
CA GLY A 45 -8.18 16.42 -21.84
C GLY A 45 -8.49 15.68 -23.14
N ASP A 46 -7.80 16.04 -24.22
CA ASP A 46 -8.02 15.42 -25.53
C ASP A 46 -7.22 14.11 -25.72
N TYR A 47 -6.14 13.89 -24.94
CA TYR A 47 -5.22 12.77 -25.10
C TYR A 47 -4.60 12.23 -23.77
N GLY A 48 -5.18 12.57 -22.62
CA GLY A 48 -4.80 12.00 -21.32
C GLY A 48 -4.00 12.94 -20.41
N ILE A 49 -3.71 14.19 -20.82
CA ILE A 49 -3.01 15.20 -20.01
C ILE A 49 -3.96 16.33 -19.61
N ASP A 50 -3.90 16.75 -18.35
CA ASP A 50 -4.55 17.98 -17.86
C ASP A 50 -3.68 19.21 -18.16
N LEU A 51 -3.82 19.78 -19.35
CA LEU A 51 -3.08 20.98 -19.75
C LEU A 51 -3.42 22.20 -18.87
N THR A 52 -4.59 22.22 -18.23
CA THR A 52 -5.03 23.31 -17.36
C THR A 52 -4.36 23.29 -15.99
N ALA A 53 -3.68 22.20 -15.66
CA ALA A 53 -2.94 22.07 -14.41
C ALA A 53 -1.60 22.81 -14.43
N ARG A 54 -1.06 23.10 -15.61
CA ARG A 54 0.29 23.64 -15.80
C ARG A 54 0.40 25.11 -15.40
N ASP A 55 1.55 25.46 -14.84
CA ASP A 55 1.97 26.86 -14.68
C ASP A 55 3.03 27.18 -15.74
N LEU A 56 2.60 27.84 -16.81
CA LEU A 56 3.49 28.19 -17.92
C LEU A 56 4.45 29.36 -17.61
N THR A 57 4.35 29.94 -16.43
CA THR A 57 5.29 30.98 -15.96
C THR A 57 6.47 30.38 -15.19
N ALA A 58 6.37 29.13 -14.75
CA ALA A 58 7.46 28.40 -14.13
C ALA A 58 8.41 27.83 -15.20
N ASP A 59 9.71 27.95 -14.95
CA ASP A 59 10.71 27.28 -15.79
C ASP A 59 10.74 25.78 -15.47
N PRO A 60 10.63 24.87 -16.46
CA PRO A 60 10.70 23.44 -16.22
C PRO A 60 12.04 22.98 -15.62
N GLY A 61 13.12 23.75 -15.82
CA GLY A 61 14.44 23.47 -15.27
C GLY A 61 14.62 23.92 -13.84
N ASP A 62 13.80 24.85 -13.35
CA ASP A 62 13.84 25.33 -11.98
C ASP A 62 12.88 24.54 -11.07
N ASP A 63 11.63 24.34 -11.49
CA ASP A 63 10.63 23.59 -10.73
C ASP A 63 9.67 22.83 -11.67
N PHE A 64 10.03 21.61 -12.00
CA PHE A 64 9.23 20.79 -12.92
C PHE A 64 7.86 20.41 -12.35
N GLU A 65 7.73 20.21 -11.03
CA GLU A 65 6.43 19.97 -10.41
C GLU A 65 5.51 21.17 -10.61
N ARG A 66 6.01 22.37 -10.37
CA ARG A 66 5.25 23.59 -10.59
C ARG A 66 4.90 23.79 -12.05
N TYR A 67 5.85 23.60 -12.95
CA TYR A 67 5.60 23.68 -14.40
C TYR A 67 4.47 22.73 -14.83
N ALA A 68 4.49 21.47 -14.36
CA ALA A 68 3.51 20.44 -14.74
C ALA A 68 2.15 20.58 -14.04
N SER A 69 2.10 21.13 -12.81
CA SER A 69 0.93 21.08 -11.93
C SER A 69 0.67 22.34 -11.10
N GLY A 70 1.40 23.43 -11.30
CA GLY A 70 1.35 24.63 -10.46
C GLY A 70 -0.02 25.30 -10.42
N ALA A 71 -0.69 25.46 -11.56
CA ALA A 71 -2.03 26.04 -11.61
C ALA A 71 -3.07 25.14 -10.92
N TRP A 72 -2.89 23.79 -10.95
CA TRP A 72 -3.71 22.88 -10.17
C TRP A 72 -3.43 23.05 -8.66
N MET A 73 -2.16 23.16 -8.27
CA MET A 73 -1.79 23.37 -6.87
C MET A 73 -2.38 24.65 -6.29
N ASP A 74 -2.37 25.75 -7.06
CA ASP A 74 -2.87 27.06 -6.63
C ASP A 74 -4.38 27.06 -6.41
N ARG A 75 -5.15 26.35 -7.25
CA ARG A 75 -6.62 26.30 -7.16
C ARG A 75 -7.17 25.19 -6.27
N THR A 76 -6.33 24.25 -5.85
CA THR A 76 -6.78 23.06 -5.12
C THR A 76 -6.54 23.21 -3.62
N GLU A 77 -7.59 23.03 -2.83
CA GLU A 77 -7.53 22.98 -1.38
C GLU A 77 -7.53 21.54 -0.88
N ILE A 78 -6.85 21.27 0.24
CA ILE A 78 -6.89 19.97 0.91
C ILE A 78 -8.21 19.90 1.69
N PRO A 79 -9.13 18.97 1.39
CA PRO A 79 -10.36 18.80 2.13
C PRO A 79 -10.13 18.60 3.63
N ALA A 80 -11.05 19.07 4.48
CA ALA A 80 -10.90 19.06 5.93
C ALA A 80 -10.78 17.62 6.52
N ASP A 81 -11.39 16.66 5.86
CA ASP A 81 -11.44 15.25 6.26
C ASP A 81 -10.30 14.39 5.71
N ARG A 82 -9.35 15.00 4.98
CA ARG A 82 -8.22 14.29 4.36
C ARG A 82 -6.86 14.90 4.72
N PRO A 83 -5.80 14.09 4.87
CA PRO A 83 -4.44 14.59 5.11
C PRO A 83 -3.79 15.15 3.85
N SER A 84 -4.30 14.79 2.67
CA SER A 84 -3.72 15.15 1.38
C SER A 84 -4.76 15.08 0.26
N VAL A 85 -4.40 15.68 -0.89
CA VAL A 85 -5.14 15.65 -2.15
C VAL A 85 -4.15 15.51 -3.30
N GLY A 86 -4.52 14.81 -4.37
CA GLY A 86 -3.66 14.54 -5.52
C GLY A 86 -4.13 13.36 -6.34
N SER A 87 -3.36 12.94 -7.34
CA SER A 87 -3.78 11.92 -8.30
C SER A 87 -4.16 10.60 -7.63
N PHE A 88 -3.29 10.04 -6.77
CA PHE A 88 -3.60 8.82 -6.01
C PHE A 88 -4.80 8.98 -5.08
N TYR A 89 -4.86 10.10 -4.36
CA TYR A 89 -5.92 10.33 -3.37
C TYR A 89 -7.28 10.55 -4.04
N ASN A 90 -7.32 11.28 -5.15
CA ASN A 90 -8.55 11.53 -5.90
C ASN A 90 -9.07 10.24 -6.51
N LEU A 91 -8.20 9.44 -7.15
CA LEU A 91 -8.62 8.15 -7.70
C LEU A 91 -9.11 7.18 -6.60
N ARG A 92 -8.49 7.19 -5.40
CA ARG A 92 -9.02 6.41 -4.26
C ARG A 92 -10.42 6.87 -3.84
N GLU A 93 -10.70 8.18 -3.89
CA GLU A 93 -12.04 8.69 -3.59
C GLU A 93 -13.04 8.27 -4.66
N ASP A 94 -12.67 8.34 -5.94
CA ASP A 94 -13.52 7.90 -7.05
C ASP A 94 -13.85 6.40 -6.91
N VAL A 95 -12.85 5.57 -6.64
CA VAL A 95 -13.04 4.13 -6.36
C VAL A 95 -13.89 3.91 -5.09
N THR A 96 -13.73 4.74 -4.05
CA THR A 96 -14.55 4.66 -2.84
C THR A 96 -16.03 4.95 -3.17
N GLU A 97 -16.31 5.90 -4.07
CA GLU A 97 -17.67 6.20 -4.54
C GLU A 97 -18.23 5.06 -5.40
N GLU A 98 -17.44 4.48 -6.29
CA GLU A 98 -17.80 3.31 -7.09
C GLU A 98 -18.15 2.10 -6.20
N VAL A 99 -17.31 1.81 -5.21
CA VAL A 99 -17.57 0.73 -4.23
C VAL A 99 -18.80 1.05 -3.38
N ASN A 100 -19.02 2.32 -3.00
CA ASN A 100 -20.24 2.71 -2.27
C ASN A 100 -21.51 2.42 -3.09
N GLY A 101 -21.50 2.65 -4.40
CA GLY A 101 -22.59 2.24 -5.29
C GLY A 101 -22.86 0.74 -5.19
N LEU A 102 -21.80 -0.07 -5.29
CA LEU A 102 -21.93 -1.55 -5.22
C LEU A 102 -22.45 -2.05 -3.86
N VAL A 103 -22.08 -1.42 -2.74
CA VAL A 103 -22.52 -1.87 -1.42
C VAL A 103 -23.91 -1.37 -1.04
N THR A 104 -24.32 -0.21 -1.55
CA THR A 104 -25.69 0.31 -1.38
C THR A 104 -26.70 -0.47 -2.20
N ASP A 105 -26.32 -0.91 -3.40
CA ASP A 105 -27.16 -1.71 -4.31
C ASP A 105 -26.93 -3.21 -4.13
N ALA A 106 -26.31 -3.60 -3.02
CA ALA A 106 -25.91 -4.97 -2.74
C ALA A 106 -27.11 -5.95 -2.80
N PRO A 107 -26.93 -7.14 -3.40
CA PRO A 107 -27.97 -8.17 -3.43
C PRO A 107 -28.45 -8.52 -2.00
N ALA A 108 -29.74 -8.77 -1.86
CA ALA A 108 -30.31 -9.20 -0.58
C ALA A 108 -29.57 -10.44 -0.03
N GLY A 109 -29.13 -10.38 1.23
CA GLY A 109 -28.37 -11.44 1.88
C GLY A 109 -26.85 -11.46 1.55
N SER A 110 -26.33 -10.48 0.81
CA SER A 110 -24.88 -10.35 0.63
C SER A 110 -24.19 -9.97 1.94
N GLN A 111 -22.99 -10.51 2.15
CA GLN A 111 -22.23 -10.28 3.39
C GLN A 111 -21.73 -8.83 3.48
N TYR A 112 -21.22 -8.25 2.37
CA TYR A 112 -20.79 -6.86 2.35
C TYR A 112 -21.95 -5.87 2.50
N GLY A 113 -23.16 -6.20 1.97
CA GLY A 113 -24.37 -5.42 2.20
C GLY A 113 -24.85 -5.48 3.66
N ALA A 114 -24.74 -6.66 4.30
CA ALA A 114 -25.05 -6.80 5.73
C ALA A 114 -24.06 -5.99 6.60
N LEU A 115 -22.76 -6.04 6.30
CA LEU A 115 -21.75 -5.26 7.02
C LEU A 115 -22.00 -3.74 6.83
N TYR A 116 -22.27 -3.29 5.59
CA TYR A 116 -22.60 -1.89 5.32
C TYR A 116 -23.83 -1.44 6.12
N THR A 117 -24.91 -2.22 6.08
CA THR A 117 -26.15 -1.92 6.82
C THR A 117 -25.89 -1.79 8.32
N SER A 118 -25.15 -2.74 8.91
CA SER A 118 -24.81 -2.70 10.34
C SER A 118 -23.92 -1.50 10.69
N PHE A 119 -23.01 -1.10 9.80
CA PHE A 119 -22.16 0.07 10.01
C PHE A 119 -22.97 1.38 9.96
N MET A 120 -23.98 1.45 9.11
CA MET A 120 -24.81 2.66 8.94
C MET A 120 -25.91 2.79 9.99
N ASP A 121 -26.23 1.75 10.78
CA ASP A 121 -27.22 1.80 11.86
C ASP A 121 -26.65 2.45 13.14
N GLU A 122 -26.49 3.78 13.10
CA GLU A 122 -26.01 4.55 14.24
C GLU A 122 -26.87 4.36 15.50
N LYS A 123 -28.17 4.14 15.35
CA LYS A 123 -29.09 3.98 16.49
C LYS A 123 -28.82 2.68 17.24
N ALA A 124 -28.61 1.58 16.53
CA ALA A 124 -28.25 0.30 17.13
C ALA A 124 -26.88 0.39 17.83
N ILE A 125 -25.88 1.02 17.17
CA ILE A 125 -24.53 1.20 17.72
C ILE A 125 -24.55 2.06 18.99
N GLU A 126 -25.25 3.21 18.98
CA GLU A 126 -25.37 4.07 20.16
C GLU A 126 -26.09 3.35 21.31
N LYS A 127 -27.12 2.56 21.02
CA LYS A 127 -27.84 1.76 22.01
C LYS A 127 -26.97 0.67 22.62
N ALA A 128 -26.12 0.01 21.81
CA ALA A 128 -25.16 -0.97 22.29
C ALA A 128 -24.04 -0.34 23.14
N GLY A 129 -23.64 0.90 22.81
CA GLY A 129 -22.60 1.64 23.52
C GLY A 129 -21.28 0.88 23.55
N ILE A 130 -20.72 0.66 24.75
CA ILE A 130 -19.50 -0.13 24.97
C ILE A 130 -19.81 -1.56 25.48
N ALA A 131 -21.08 -1.96 25.52
CA ALA A 131 -21.44 -3.27 26.07
C ALA A 131 -20.77 -4.46 25.35
N PRO A 132 -20.61 -4.44 24.00
CA PRO A 132 -19.90 -5.51 23.31
C PRO A 132 -18.44 -5.66 23.77
N LEU A 133 -17.74 -4.55 24.02
CA LEU A 133 -16.35 -4.52 24.47
C LEU A 133 -16.14 -5.10 25.87
N LYS A 134 -17.13 -4.94 26.77
CA LYS A 134 -17.00 -5.35 28.17
C LYS A 134 -16.66 -6.83 28.34
N ARG A 135 -17.11 -7.69 27.43
CA ARG A 135 -16.81 -9.13 27.47
C ARG A 135 -15.31 -9.39 27.29
N GLU A 136 -14.68 -8.68 26.35
CA GLU A 136 -13.25 -8.83 26.05
C GLU A 136 -12.40 -8.25 27.16
N LEU A 137 -12.77 -7.07 27.68
CA LEU A 137 -12.10 -6.48 28.84
C LEU A 137 -12.15 -7.41 30.08
N ALA A 138 -13.30 -8.06 30.33
CA ALA A 138 -13.44 -9.03 31.43
C ALA A 138 -12.55 -10.26 31.25
N GLN A 139 -12.27 -10.69 30.01
CA GLN A 139 -11.31 -11.77 29.77
C GLN A 139 -9.89 -11.36 30.19
N VAL A 140 -9.49 -10.11 29.88
CA VAL A 140 -8.18 -9.58 30.30
C VAL A 140 -8.12 -9.49 31.86
N ASP A 141 -9.18 -9.03 32.49
CA ASP A 141 -9.25 -8.95 33.96
C ASP A 141 -9.09 -10.33 34.62
N ALA A 142 -9.63 -11.38 34.00
CA ALA A 142 -9.58 -12.76 34.52
C ALA A 142 -8.18 -13.40 34.40
N ILE A 143 -7.25 -12.85 33.62
CA ILE A 143 -5.90 -13.39 33.48
C ILE A 143 -5.19 -13.32 34.86
N SER A 144 -4.62 -14.44 35.31
CA SER A 144 -4.06 -14.56 36.66
C SER A 144 -2.52 -14.62 36.68
N ASN A 145 -1.89 -14.90 35.53
CA ASN A 145 -0.46 -15.07 35.42
C ASN A 145 0.08 -14.75 34.00
N LYS A 146 1.39 -14.64 33.85
CA LYS A 146 2.03 -14.28 32.58
C LYS A 146 1.90 -15.34 31.50
N ALA A 147 1.81 -16.61 31.82
CA ALA A 147 1.61 -17.65 30.79
C ALA A 147 0.20 -17.54 30.17
N GLU A 148 -0.81 -17.27 30.98
CA GLU A 148 -2.16 -16.96 30.48
C GLU A 148 -2.16 -15.67 29.66
N PHE A 149 -1.40 -14.64 30.07
CA PHE A 149 -1.28 -13.40 29.30
C PHE A 149 -0.56 -13.64 27.97
N ALA A 150 0.51 -14.44 27.93
CA ALA A 150 1.18 -14.81 26.69
C ALA A 150 0.23 -15.55 25.71
N ARG A 151 -0.59 -16.48 26.24
CA ARG A 151 -1.66 -17.15 25.45
C ARG A 151 -2.67 -16.15 24.92
N TYR A 152 -3.06 -15.18 25.73
CA TYR A 152 -4.00 -14.14 25.33
C TYR A 152 -3.43 -13.29 24.20
N MET A 153 -2.18 -12.79 24.34
CA MET A 153 -1.47 -12.06 23.27
C MET A 153 -1.43 -12.86 21.94
N GLY A 154 -1.10 -14.15 22.01
CA GLY A 154 -1.12 -15.00 20.81
C GLY A 154 -2.50 -15.04 20.14
N SER A 155 -3.58 -14.99 20.93
CA SER A 155 -4.96 -15.04 20.39
C SER A 155 -5.42 -13.73 19.75
N THR A 156 -4.71 -12.60 19.98
CA THR A 156 -5.11 -11.29 19.41
C THR A 156 -4.85 -11.20 17.89
N TYR A 157 -4.16 -12.15 17.29
CA TYR A 157 -4.06 -12.24 15.83
C TYR A 157 -5.44 -12.34 15.14
N GLY A 158 -6.41 -13.03 15.78
CA GLY A 158 -7.78 -13.22 15.26
C GLY A 158 -8.88 -12.47 16.04
N LYS A 159 -8.54 -11.45 16.83
CA LYS A 159 -9.49 -10.60 17.58
C LYS A 159 -8.88 -9.25 17.90
N PHE A 160 -9.66 -8.30 18.41
CA PHE A 160 -9.13 -7.04 18.91
C PHE A 160 -8.18 -7.25 20.08
N GLY A 161 -7.07 -6.51 20.08
CA GLY A 161 -6.08 -6.54 21.16
C GLY A 161 -4.67 -6.29 20.65
N GLY A 162 -3.76 -6.02 21.60
CA GLY A 162 -2.36 -5.82 21.36
C GLY A 162 -1.54 -7.11 21.47
N SER A 163 -0.41 -7.13 20.80
CA SER A 163 0.63 -8.13 21.04
C SER A 163 2.00 -7.48 20.98
N LEU A 164 2.89 -7.88 21.89
CA LEU A 164 4.30 -7.51 21.83
C LEU A 164 5.04 -8.24 20.72
N PHE A 165 4.40 -9.25 20.12
CA PHE A 165 4.99 -10.07 19.06
C PHE A 165 3.96 -10.38 17.98
N GLY A 166 4.32 -10.09 16.73
CA GLY A 166 3.57 -10.53 15.55
C GLY A 166 4.01 -11.92 15.10
N ALA A 167 3.07 -12.81 14.76
CA ALA A 167 3.40 -14.14 14.22
C ALA A 167 2.46 -14.49 13.07
N GLY A 168 3.03 -14.85 11.91
CA GLY A 168 2.24 -15.22 10.74
C GLY A 168 3.05 -15.99 9.70
N PRO A 169 2.39 -16.71 8.77
CA PRO A 169 3.07 -17.43 7.71
C PRO A 169 3.50 -16.50 6.57
N TYR A 170 4.70 -16.75 6.06
CA TYR A 170 5.20 -16.14 4.81
C TYR A 170 6.24 -17.07 4.17
N ALA A 171 6.62 -16.78 2.92
CA ALA A 171 7.62 -17.58 2.20
C ALA A 171 8.91 -17.72 3.01
N ASP A 172 9.45 -18.91 3.08
CA ASP A 172 10.73 -19.17 3.76
C ASP A 172 11.88 -18.54 2.95
N PRO A 173 12.72 -17.72 3.56
CA PRO A 173 13.77 -17.01 2.85
C PRO A 173 14.89 -17.91 2.30
N ASP A 174 15.01 -19.15 2.79
CA ASP A 174 15.98 -20.13 2.29
C ASP A 174 15.32 -21.18 1.36
N ASP A 175 13.99 -21.40 1.49
CA ASP A 175 13.17 -22.23 0.61
C ASP A 175 11.86 -21.52 0.25
N PRO A 176 11.86 -20.57 -0.70
CA PRO A 176 10.69 -19.76 -1.04
C PRO A 176 9.57 -20.54 -1.72
N THR A 177 9.69 -21.87 -1.83
CA THR A 177 8.59 -22.74 -2.27
C THR A 177 7.62 -23.10 -1.15
N MET A 178 8.01 -22.88 0.11
CA MET A 178 7.25 -23.23 1.31
C MET A 178 7.00 -22.02 2.19
N ASN A 179 5.83 -22.00 2.84
CA ASN A 179 5.54 -21.00 3.88
C ASN A 179 6.04 -21.50 5.24
N THR A 180 6.76 -20.64 5.95
CA THR A 180 7.19 -20.87 7.33
C THR A 180 6.62 -19.82 8.27
N LEU A 181 6.76 -19.99 9.58
CA LEU A 181 6.33 -19.01 10.57
C LEU A 181 7.35 -17.87 10.66
N TRP A 182 6.89 -16.63 10.54
CA TRP A 182 7.67 -15.44 10.82
C TRP A 182 7.23 -14.85 12.15
N LEU A 183 8.19 -14.35 12.94
CA LEU A 183 7.97 -13.72 14.24
C LEU A 183 8.70 -12.36 14.27
N SER A 184 7.97 -11.31 14.65
CA SER A 184 8.48 -9.95 14.79
C SER A 184 8.14 -9.33 16.13
N SER A 185 8.83 -8.26 16.53
CA SER A 185 8.41 -7.41 17.65
C SER A 185 7.25 -6.48 17.26
N GLY A 186 6.54 -5.95 18.28
CA GLY A 186 5.43 -5.02 18.13
C GLY A 186 5.14 -4.29 19.43
N GLY A 187 3.90 -3.88 19.64
CA GLY A 187 3.40 -3.38 20.94
C GLY A 187 3.43 -1.87 21.14
N LEU A 188 3.58 -1.08 20.07
CA LEU A 188 3.50 0.38 20.12
C LEU A 188 2.09 0.88 19.79
N GLY A 189 1.66 1.95 20.43
CA GLY A 189 0.44 2.66 20.12
C GLY A 189 0.65 3.91 19.27
N LEU A 190 1.87 4.48 19.27
CA LEU A 190 2.33 5.51 18.33
C LEU A 190 2.98 4.85 17.10
N PRO A 191 3.05 5.54 15.95
CA PRO A 191 3.44 4.93 14.68
C PRO A 191 4.81 4.26 14.65
N GLU A 192 5.85 4.91 15.18
CA GLU A 192 7.22 4.41 15.23
C GLU A 192 7.92 4.85 16.53
N LYS A 193 9.09 4.25 16.82
CA LYS A 193 9.84 4.53 18.05
C LYS A 193 10.23 6.01 18.22
N GLU A 194 10.51 6.72 17.14
CA GLU A 194 10.90 8.12 17.13
C GLU A 194 9.84 9.03 17.77
N TYR A 195 8.57 8.65 17.68
CA TYR A 195 7.47 9.39 18.32
C TYR A 195 7.56 9.42 19.83
N TYR A 196 8.21 8.44 20.45
CA TYR A 196 8.38 8.38 21.91
C TYR A 196 9.54 9.25 22.41
N PHE A 197 10.50 9.59 21.55
CA PHE A 197 11.74 10.24 21.97
C PHE A 197 11.98 11.61 21.35
N ASP A 198 11.74 11.78 20.04
CA ASP A 198 12.08 13.00 19.35
C ASP A 198 11.20 14.17 19.78
N GLU A 199 11.83 15.33 20.02
CA GLU A 199 11.12 16.53 20.49
C GLU A 199 10.13 17.06 19.46
N LYS A 200 10.39 16.87 18.16
CA LYS A 200 9.47 17.25 17.08
C LYS A 200 8.13 16.54 17.15
N PHE A 201 8.03 15.40 17.87
CA PHE A 201 6.79 14.63 18.08
C PHE A 201 6.17 14.82 19.48
N ALA A 202 6.67 15.75 20.28
CA ALA A 202 6.11 16.02 21.61
C ALA A 202 4.60 16.33 21.61
N PRO A 203 4.04 17.10 20.66
CA PRO A 203 2.59 17.28 20.54
C PRO A 203 1.80 15.98 20.35
N GLN A 204 2.30 15.08 19.50
CA GLN A 204 1.67 13.79 19.21
C GLN A 204 1.73 12.86 20.42
N ARG A 205 2.86 12.83 21.16
CA ARG A 205 2.97 12.12 22.44
C ARG A 205 1.93 12.63 23.45
N GLY A 206 1.78 13.95 23.56
CA GLY A 206 0.78 14.57 24.43
C GLY A 206 -0.66 14.15 24.04
N ALA A 207 -0.96 14.22 22.74
CA ALA A 207 -2.26 13.82 22.21
C ALA A 207 -2.56 12.32 22.47
N TYR A 208 -1.55 11.47 22.36
CA TYR A 208 -1.66 10.04 22.66
C TYR A 208 -1.92 9.78 24.14
N LEU A 209 -1.18 10.42 25.05
CA LEU A 209 -1.39 10.29 26.48
C LEU A 209 -2.81 10.73 26.88
N ASP A 210 -3.29 11.83 26.34
CA ASP A 210 -4.65 12.33 26.56
C ASP A 210 -5.71 11.37 25.98
N TYR A 211 -5.41 10.74 24.85
CA TYR A 211 -6.27 9.71 24.24
C TYR A 211 -6.34 8.47 25.13
N LEU A 212 -5.23 7.97 25.64
CA LEU A 212 -5.19 6.86 26.59
C LEU A 212 -6.04 7.17 27.83
N GLU A 213 -5.90 8.36 28.44
CA GLU A 213 -6.71 8.78 29.58
C GLU A 213 -8.20 8.79 29.25
N ARG A 214 -8.60 9.38 28.11
CA ARG A 214 -9.99 9.36 27.65
C ARG A 214 -10.51 7.95 27.41
N THR A 215 -9.70 7.09 26.84
CA THR A 215 -10.01 5.68 26.57
C THR A 215 -10.28 4.94 27.88
N PHE A 216 -9.39 5.05 28.87
CA PHE A 216 -9.58 4.42 30.17
C PHE A 216 -10.81 4.97 30.90
N ARG A 217 -11.06 6.27 30.84
CA ARG A 217 -12.28 6.87 31.38
C ARG A 217 -13.54 6.33 30.71
N ASN A 218 -13.51 6.15 29.38
CA ASN A 218 -14.65 5.67 28.58
C ASN A 218 -14.99 4.21 28.87
N ILE A 219 -13.99 3.36 29.14
CA ILE A 219 -14.21 1.95 29.50
C ILE A 219 -14.43 1.74 31.00
N GLY A 220 -14.38 2.80 31.82
CA GLY A 220 -14.65 2.74 33.26
C GLY A 220 -13.48 2.21 34.12
N GLN A 221 -12.24 2.34 33.62
CA GLN A 221 -11.04 1.99 34.38
C GLN A 221 -10.86 2.99 35.54
N PRO A 222 -10.64 2.51 36.79
CA PRO A 222 -10.21 3.39 37.89
C PRO A 222 -8.94 4.13 37.59
N ASP A 223 -8.80 5.35 38.12
CA ASP A 223 -7.62 6.20 38.00
C ASP A 223 -7.09 6.33 36.56
N PRO A 224 -7.92 6.79 35.60
CA PRO A 224 -7.62 6.72 34.16
C PRO A 224 -6.33 7.45 33.77
N ARG A 225 -5.96 8.54 34.48
CA ARG A 225 -4.71 9.27 34.23
C ARG A 225 -3.48 8.46 34.62
N GLU A 226 -3.52 7.79 35.77
CA GLU A 226 -2.45 6.90 36.23
C GLU A 226 -2.32 5.69 35.29
N ALA A 227 -3.45 5.06 34.92
CA ALA A 227 -3.47 3.97 33.95
C ALA A 227 -2.84 4.37 32.61
N ALA A 228 -3.18 5.56 32.06
CA ALA A 228 -2.60 6.11 30.85
C ALA A 228 -1.09 6.33 30.98
N SER A 229 -0.64 6.90 32.09
CA SER A 229 0.80 7.15 32.33
C SER A 229 1.58 5.83 32.44
N ARG A 230 1.02 4.79 33.06
CA ARG A 230 1.65 3.46 33.13
C ARG A 230 1.79 2.82 31.75
N VAL A 231 0.75 2.89 30.91
CA VAL A 231 0.81 2.39 29.53
C VAL A 231 1.84 3.15 28.71
N MET A 232 1.80 4.49 28.74
CA MET A 232 2.78 5.34 28.04
C MET A 232 4.22 5.03 28.43
N THR A 233 4.48 4.85 29.74
CA THR A 233 5.80 4.48 30.24
C THR A 233 6.21 3.08 29.74
N PHE A 234 5.32 2.11 29.79
CA PHE A 234 5.59 0.76 29.28
C PHE A 234 5.91 0.76 27.80
N GLU A 235 5.09 1.44 26.97
CA GLU A 235 5.34 1.55 25.55
C GLU A 235 6.62 2.32 25.21
N THR A 236 7.01 3.30 26.02
CA THR A 236 8.30 3.99 25.86
C THR A 236 9.47 3.01 26.02
N TYR A 237 9.43 2.10 27.01
CA TYR A 237 10.42 1.03 27.11
C TYR A 237 10.37 0.05 25.95
N VAL A 238 9.17 -0.31 25.46
CA VAL A 238 9.03 -1.14 24.26
C VAL A 238 9.67 -0.45 23.05
N ALA A 239 9.41 0.85 22.87
CA ALA A 239 9.96 1.65 21.77
C ALA A 239 11.49 1.74 21.82
N GLU A 240 12.09 1.92 23.02
CA GLU A 240 13.54 1.93 23.19
C GLU A 240 14.21 0.64 22.69
N LEU A 241 13.53 -0.50 22.88
CA LEU A 241 14.03 -1.83 22.53
C LEU A 241 13.73 -2.24 21.08
N ASN A 242 12.78 -1.59 20.41
CA ASN A 242 12.43 -1.87 19.02
C ASN A 242 13.52 -1.42 18.05
N TRP A 243 13.62 -2.13 16.94
CA TRP A 243 14.36 -1.65 15.77
C TRP A 243 13.63 -0.44 15.16
N ASP A 244 14.40 0.47 14.57
CA ASP A 244 13.86 1.53 13.71
C ASP A 244 13.39 0.98 12.35
N ALA A 245 12.70 1.83 11.59
CA ALA A 245 12.16 1.47 10.27
C ALA A 245 13.28 1.10 9.27
N GLU A 246 14.46 1.74 9.34
CA GLU A 246 15.60 1.44 8.48
C GLU A 246 16.14 0.03 8.74
N GLN A 247 16.29 -0.35 10.01
CA GLN A 247 16.78 -1.68 10.38
C GLN A 247 15.81 -2.78 9.95
N LYS A 248 14.50 -2.54 10.10
CA LYS A 248 13.44 -3.50 9.73
C LYS A 248 13.37 -3.78 8.23
N ARG A 249 13.80 -2.86 7.36
CA ARG A 249 13.80 -3.08 5.91
C ARG A 249 15.03 -3.82 5.39
N GLN A 250 16.09 -3.99 6.17
CA GLN A 250 17.34 -4.65 5.75
C GLN A 250 17.16 -6.18 5.71
N ILE A 251 16.95 -6.71 4.50
CA ILE A 251 16.52 -8.10 4.31
C ILE A 251 17.52 -9.14 4.87
N GLU A 252 18.82 -8.84 4.87
CA GLU A 252 19.83 -9.70 5.45
C GLU A 252 19.80 -9.76 6.98
N LYS A 253 19.23 -8.72 7.64
CA LYS A 253 19.10 -8.69 9.10
C LYS A 253 17.87 -9.43 9.60
N ILE A 254 16.82 -9.55 8.77
CA ILE A 254 15.56 -10.15 9.18
C ILE A 254 15.49 -11.67 8.99
N ASN A 255 16.50 -12.29 8.39
CA ASN A 255 16.55 -13.74 8.21
C ASN A 255 17.30 -14.41 9.38
N ASN A 256 16.62 -14.63 10.52
CA ASN A 256 17.19 -15.28 11.69
C ASN A 256 16.41 -16.56 12.02
N PRO A 257 16.72 -17.71 11.37
CA PRO A 257 15.99 -18.96 11.58
C PRO A 257 16.29 -19.57 12.96
N MET A 258 15.22 -19.96 13.67
CA MET A 258 15.28 -20.64 14.97
C MET A 258 14.18 -21.71 15.05
N SER A 259 14.44 -22.82 15.77
CA SER A 259 13.35 -23.68 16.21
C SER A 259 12.61 -23.07 17.40
N GLY A 260 11.40 -23.54 17.70
CA GLY A 260 10.66 -23.11 18.91
C GLY A 260 11.45 -23.32 20.19
N THR A 261 12.26 -24.41 20.29
CA THR A 261 13.15 -24.66 21.43
C THR A 261 14.31 -23.67 21.49
N GLN A 262 14.89 -23.33 20.34
CA GLN A 262 15.94 -22.31 20.26
C GLN A 262 15.40 -20.92 20.62
N LEU A 263 14.21 -20.56 20.13
CA LEU A 263 13.54 -19.30 20.46
C LEU A 263 13.29 -19.21 21.99
N ALA A 264 12.76 -20.27 22.61
CA ALA A 264 12.55 -20.31 24.05
C ALA A 264 13.83 -20.13 24.88
N SER A 265 14.95 -20.64 24.38
CA SER A 265 16.27 -20.44 25.01
C SER A 265 16.84 -19.05 24.74
N TYR A 266 16.62 -18.51 23.54
CA TYR A 266 17.13 -17.21 23.12
C TYR A 266 16.40 -16.03 23.79
N ALA A 267 15.07 -16.14 23.92
CA ALA A 267 14.19 -15.14 24.51
C ALA A 267 13.30 -15.75 25.64
N PRO A 268 13.89 -16.13 26.78
CA PRO A 268 13.23 -16.94 27.81
C PRO A 268 12.15 -16.22 28.63
N GLY A 269 11.97 -14.92 28.41
CA GLY A 269 11.01 -14.10 29.18
C GLY A 269 9.54 -14.42 28.93
N VAL A 270 9.21 -15.06 27.80
CA VAL A 270 7.85 -15.39 27.35
C VAL A 270 7.63 -16.89 27.33
N ASP A 271 6.46 -17.33 27.78
CA ASP A 271 6.00 -18.70 27.49
C ASP A 271 5.56 -18.81 26.02
N TRP A 272 6.50 -19.09 25.14
CA TRP A 272 6.27 -19.20 23.70
C TRP A 272 5.31 -20.33 23.32
N ASN A 273 5.26 -21.40 24.09
CA ASN A 273 4.29 -22.47 23.85
C ASN A 273 2.86 -21.96 24.13
N ALA A 274 2.67 -21.24 25.23
CA ALA A 274 1.37 -20.62 25.53
C ALA A 274 1.00 -19.57 24.47
N PHE A 275 1.96 -18.75 24.02
CA PHE A 275 1.75 -17.75 22.99
C PHE A 275 1.28 -18.39 21.67
N PHE A 276 2.02 -19.38 21.15
CA PHE A 276 1.65 -20.06 19.91
C PHE A 276 0.33 -20.83 20.02
N GLN A 277 0.05 -21.46 21.16
CA GLN A 277 -1.25 -22.09 21.40
C GLN A 277 -2.41 -21.10 21.37
N GLY A 278 -2.20 -19.84 21.76
CA GLY A 278 -3.19 -18.76 21.65
C GLY A 278 -3.72 -18.57 20.23
N ASN A 279 -2.86 -18.75 19.23
CA ASN A 279 -3.19 -18.65 17.80
C ASN A 279 -3.28 -20.01 17.09
N ASN A 280 -3.45 -21.11 17.82
CA ASN A 280 -3.49 -22.47 17.28
C ASN A 280 -2.27 -22.86 16.40
N ILE A 281 -1.12 -22.22 16.63
CA ILE A 281 0.13 -22.54 15.92
C ILE A 281 0.72 -23.81 16.58
N PRO A 282 0.93 -24.89 15.81
CA PRO A 282 1.60 -26.09 16.32
C PRO A 282 3.09 -25.81 16.60
N PRO A 283 3.78 -26.70 17.34
CA PRO A 283 5.22 -26.60 17.51
C PRO A 283 5.95 -26.46 16.16
N GLN A 284 6.90 -25.52 16.08
CA GLN A 284 7.64 -25.21 14.86
C GLN A 284 9.11 -25.61 14.99
N ASP A 285 9.61 -26.35 13.99
CA ASP A 285 11.03 -26.65 13.86
C ASP A 285 11.80 -25.49 13.22
N ARG A 286 11.08 -24.56 12.58
CA ARG A 286 11.64 -23.40 11.92
C ARG A 286 10.72 -22.18 12.06
N ILE A 287 11.29 -21.08 12.58
CA ILE A 287 10.66 -19.77 12.75
C ILE A 287 11.68 -18.75 12.25
N ILE A 288 11.28 -17.82 11.41
CA ILE A 288 12.11 -16.68 11.03
C ILE A 288 11.85 -15.54 12.02
N VAL A 289 12.82 -15.23 12.86
CA VAL A 289 12.73 -14.13 13.82
C VAL A 289 13.33 -12.89 13.18
N THR A 290 12.50 -11.92 12.82
CA THR A 290 12.92 -10.78 11.99
C THR A 290 13.88 -9.85 12.74
N ASP A 291 13.41 -9.19 13.75
CA ASP A 291 14.13 -8.25 14.59
C ASP A 291 14.57 -8.93 15.90
N ASN A 292 15.41 -9.93 15.76
CA ASN A 292 15.75 -10.91 16.80
C ASN A 292 16.22 -10.28 18.11
N THR A 293 17.04 -9.21 18.06
CA THR A 293 17.52 -8.54 19.26
C THR A 293 16.40 -7.78 19.99
N ALA A 294 15.46 -7.17 19.24
CA ALA A 294 14.28 -6.54 19.80
C ALA A 294 13.34 -7.58 20.44
N VAL A 295 13.05 -8.68 19.74
CA VAL A 295 12.25 -9.80 20.28
C VAL A 295 12.82 -10.30 21.61
N LYS A 296 14.14 -10.50 21.69
CA LYS A 296 14.81 -10.92 22.92
C LYS A 296 14.67 -9.91 24.04
N ALA A 297 14.92 -8.64 23.76
CA ALA A 297 14.89 -7.57 24.75
C ALA A 297 13.46 -7.30 25.26
N ILE A 298 12.46 -7.29 24.35
CA ILE A 298 11.05 -7.13 24.71
C ILE A 298 10.54 -8.34 25.51
N ALA A 299 11.00 -9.56 25.22
CA ALA A 299 10.67 -10.72 26.05
C ALA A 299 11.20 -10.57 27.50
N ALA A 300 12.39 -10.00 27.67
CA ALA A 300 12.92 -9.71 28.99
C ALA A 300 12.13 -8.59 29.71
N LEU A 301 11.75 -7.52 28.98
CA LEU A 301 10.86 -6.47 29.50
C LEU A 301 9.50 -7.05 29.92
N TYR A 302 8.88 -7.89 29.10
CA TYR A 302 7.64 -8.60 29.44
C TYR A 302 7.78 -9.39 30.76
N ALA A 303 8.89 -10.13 30.92
CA ALA A 303 9.14 -10.91 32.11
C ALA A 303 9.28 -10.04 33.40
N SER A 304 9.83 -8.84 33.29
CA SER A 304 10.02 -7.93 34.43
C SER A 304 8.82 -7.02 34.72
N THR A 305 7.95 -6.77 33.73
CA THR A 305 6.75 -5.91 33.89
C THR A 305 5.70 -6.60 34.75
N ASP A 306 5.06 -5.88 35.66
CA ASP A 306 3.95 -6.41 36.46
C ASP A 306 2.72 -6.72 35.59
N LEU A 307 1.93 -7.71 36.02
CA LEU A 307 0.78 -8.19 35.25
C LEU A 307 -0.30 -7.12 35.11
N ASP A 308 -0.48 -6.24 36.08
CA ASP A 308 -1.51 -5.21 36.03
C ASP A 308 -1.17 -4.15 34.97
N THR A 309 0.10 -3.79 34.79
CA THR A 309 0.55 -2.91 33.70
C THR A 309 0.29 -3.55 32.34
N LEU A 310 0.61 -4.85 32.17
CA LEU A 310 0.33 -5.59 30.93
C LEU A 310 -1.18 -5.63 30.63
N LYS A 311 -2.02 -5.84 31.65
CA LYS A 311 -3.49 -5.81 31.48
C LYS A 311 -4.00 -4.42 31.07
N LEU A 312 -3.48 -3.34 31.66
CA LEU A 312 -3.84 -1.99 31.27
C LEU A 312 -3.46 -1.72 29.81
N TRP A 313 -2.24 -2.08 29.40
CA TRP A 313 -1.78 -1.95 28.04
C TRP A 313 -2.69 -2.71 27.06
N GLU A 314 -3.02 -3.96 27.36
CA GLU A 314 -3.91 -4.77 26.53
C GLU A 314 -5.31 -4.16 26.41
N LYS A 315 -5.91 -3.69 27.53
CA LYS A 315 -7.22 -3.04 27.50
C LYS A 315 -7.22 -1.77 26.66
N ALA A 316 -6.13 -0.98 26.66
CA ALA A 316 -6.00 0.19 25.83
C ALA A 316 -6.01 -0.18 24.34
N HIS A 317 -5.24 -1.19 23.95
CA HIS A 317 -5.18 -1.66 22.56
C HIS A 317 -6.49 -2.29 22.07
N ILE A 318 -7.16 -3.10 22.90
CA ILE A 318 -8.50 -3.62 22.60
C ILE A 318 -9.47 -2.47 22.34
N ALA A 319 -9.49 -1.47 23.24
CA ALA A 319 -10.40 -0.34 23.12
C ALA A 319 -10.08 0.54 21.92
N ASP A 320 -8.80 0.75 21.57
CA ASP A 320 -8.39 1.50 20.39
C ASP A 320 -8.88 0.83 19.10
N GLN A 321 -8.56 -0.46 18.93
CA GLN A 321 -8.93 -1.20 17.73
C GLN A 321 -10.44 -1.36 17.55
N ALA A 322 -11.18 -1.50 18.66
CA ALA A 322 -12.64 -1.59 18.66
C ALA A 322 -13.34 -0.24 18.47
N SER A 323 -12.68 0.88 18.80
CA SER A 323 -13.28 2.23 18.81
C SER A 323 -14.04 2.62 17.54
N PRO A 324 -13.56 2.30 16.30
CA PRO A 324 -14.29 2.64 15.06
C PRO A 324 -15.69 1.99 14.95
N PHE A 325 -15.93 0.92 15.66
CA PHE A 325 -17.13 0.07 15.60
C PHE A 325 -18.05 0.22 16.81
N LEU A 326 -17.76 1.17 17.68
CA LEU A 326 -18.51 1.48 18.90
C LEU A 326 -19.26 2.81 18.75
N ASN A 327 -19.85 3.27 19.87
CA ASN A 327 -20.62 4.51 19.90
C ASN A 327 -19.78 5.75 19.55
N LYS A 328 -20.48 6.84 19.22
CA LYS A 328 -19.88 8.10 18.80
C LYS A 328 -18.80 8.62 19.76
N LYS A 329 -18.97 8.41 21.06
CA LYS A 329 -18.00 8.84 22.07
C LYS A 329 -16.64 8.17 21.89
N MET A 330 -16.61 6.89 21.57
CA MET A 330 -15.36 6.15 21.31
C MET A 330 -14.74 6.59 19.97
N VAL A 331 -15.55 6.68 18.93
CA VAL A 331 -15.14 7.13 17.60
C VAL A 331 -14.54 8.54 17.65
N ASP A 332 -15.21 9.50 18.29
CA ASP A 332 -14.71 10.88 18.39
C ASP A 332 -13.42 10.96 19.24
N SER A 333 -13.33 10.17 20.31
CA SER A 333 -12.12 10.13 21.13
C SER A 333 -10.90 9.65 20.34
N ARG A 334 -11.09 8.64 19.50
CA ARG A 334 -10.02 8.14 18.62
C ARG A 334 -9.68 9.16 17.53
N PHE A 335 -10.68 9.79 16.92
CA PHE A 335 -10.46 10.81 15.90
C PHE A 335 -9.63 11.99 16.42
N GLN A 336 -9.89 12.47 17.64
CA GLN A 336 -9.10 13.55 18.27
C GLN A 336 -7.59 13.20 18.36
N PHE A 337 -7.26 11.93 18.53
CA PHE A 337 -5.87 11.47 18.53
C PHE A 337 -5.34 11.35 17.09
N THR A 338 -6.04 10.66 16.21
CA THR A 338 -5.57 10.45 14.83
C THR A 338 -5.47 11.75 14.04
N SER A 339 -6.29 12.74 14.36
CA SER A 339 -6.21 14.07 13.75
C SER A 339 -4.90 14.80 14.12
N ALA A 340 -4.38 14.58 15.32
CA ALA A 340 -3.07 15.13 15.73
C ALA A 340 -1.87 14.47 15.03
N LEU A 341 -2.06 13.27 14.46
CA LEU A 341 -1.02 12.58 13.69
C LEU A 341 -0.95 13.05 12.24
N ASN A 342 -2.07 13.46 11.64
CA ASN A 342 -2.16 13.71 10.20
C ASN A 342 -2.72 15.09 9.81
N GLY A 343 -3.07 15.93 10.79
CA GLY A 343 -3.53 17.31 10.59
C GLY A 343 -4.96 17.44 10.07
N THR A 344 -5.78 16.36 9.99
CA THR A 344 -7.18 16.46 9.58
C THR A 344 -8.01 17.17 10.62
N SER A 345 -8.95 18.03 10.22
CA SER A 345 -9.83 18.78 11.14
C SER A 345 -11.25 18.23 11.22
N GLU A 346 -11.64 17.40 10.26
CA GLU A 346 -12.95 16.75 10.22
C GLU A 346 -12.80 15.25 10.04
N GLN A 347 -13.73 14.50 10.63
CA GLN A 347 -13.76 13.07 10.45
C GLN A 347 -14.34 12.72 9.08
N ARG A 348 -13.74 11.72 8.42
CA ARG A 348 -14.23 11.18 7.16
C ARG A 348 -15.70 10.74 7.27
N ALA A 349 -16.51 11.02 6.26
CA ALA A 349 -17.94 10.68 6.22
C ALA A 349 -18.19 9.22 6.59
N ARG A 350 -19.30 8.94 7.31
CA ARG A 350 -19.58 7.59 7.85
C ARG A 350 -19.63 6.53 6.76
N TRP A 351 -20.28 6.81 5.64
CA TRP A 351 -20.38 5.86 4.54
C TRP A 351 -18.98 5.53 3.94
N LYS A 352 -18.06 6.52 3.85
CA LYS A 352 -16.67 6.27 3.41
C LYS A 352 -15.94 5.34 4.37
N ARG A 353 -16.11 5.55 5.67
CA ARG A 353 -15.54 4.66 6.70
C ARG A 353 -16.14 3.25 6.64
N ALA A 354 -17.43 3.12 6.26
CA ALA A 354 -18.05 1.83 6.03
C ALA A 354 -17.42 1.10 4.83
N VAL A 355 -17.19 1.81 3.72
CA VAL A 355 -16.49 1.26 2.54
C VAL A 355 -15.07 0.82 2.92
N ASP A 356 -14.30 1.67 3.61
CA ASP A 356 -12.94 1.30 4.08
C ASP A 356 -12.96 0.03 4.95
N THR A 357 -13.98 -0.11 5.81
CA THR A 357 -14.17 -1.29 6.67
C THR A 357 -14.47 -2.54 5.85
N ILE A 358 -15.31 -2.42 4.81
CA ILE A 358 -15.64 -3.53 3.91
C ILE A 358 -14.40 -3.95 3.13
N ASP A 359 -13.65 -3.00 2.60
CA ASP A 359 -12.40 -3.28 1.88
C ASP A 359 -11.38 -4.03 2.76
N GLY A 360 -11.23 -3.65 4.01
CA GLY A 360 -10.35 -4.34 4.97
C GLY A 360 -10.85 -5.71 5.43
N SER A 361 -12.15 -6.00 5.29
CA SER A 361 -12.79 -7.21 5.83
C SER A 361 -13.20 -8.22 4.76
N LEU A 362 -13.82 -7.74 3.69
CA LEU A 362 -14.47 -8.50 2.62
C LEU A 362 -13.97 -8.08 1.23
N GLY A 363 -12.76 -7.51 1.16
CA GLY A 363 -12.28 -6.78 0.00
C GLY A 363 -12.28 -7.57 -1.30
N GLU A 364 -11.91 -8.86 -1.29
CA GLU A 364 -11.99 -9.67 -2.52
C GLU A 364 -13.43 -9.99 -2.93
N GLN A 365 -14.38 -10.04 -1.99
CA GLN A 365 -15.78 -10.28 -2.30
C GLN A 365 -16.39 -9.08 -3.03
N VAL A 366 -16.16 -7.86 -2.52
CA VAL A 366 -16.62 -6.64 -3.20
C VAL A 366 -15.78 -6.37 -4.44
N GLY A 367 -14.49 -6.72 -4.44
CA GLY A 367 -13.59 -6.61 -5.58
C GLY A 367 -14.05 -7.45 -6.79
N LYS A 368 -14.68 -8.60 -6.54
CA LYS A 368 -15.30 -9.39 -7.63
C LYS A 368 -16.44 -8.64 -8.31
N ALA A 369 -17.27 -7.92 -7.56
CA ALA A 369 -18.31 -7.08 -8.12
C ALA A 369 -17.72 -5.86 -8.83
N TYR A 370 -16.71 -5.26 -8.23
CA TYR A 370 -15.99 -4.10 -8.76
C TYR A 370 -15.42 -4.36 -10.17
N VAL A 371 -14.68 -5.45 -10.35
CA VAL A 371 -14.09 -5.75 -11.67
C VAL A 371 -15.12 -6.11 -12.72
N ALA A 372 -16.25 -6.68 -12.32
CA ALA A 372 -17.34 -6.99 -13.24
C ALA A 372 -17.99 -5.73 -13.81
N GLU A 373 -18.02 -4.63 -13.04
CA GLU A 373 -18.67 -3.37 -13.42
C GLU A 373 -17.67 -2.36 -14.01
N TYR A 374 -16.47 -2.22 -13.42
CA TYR A 374 -15.56 -1.10 -13.68
C TYR A 374 -14.27 -1.48 -14.43
N PHE A 375 -13.97 -2.77 -14.65
CA PHE A 375 -12.72 -3.16 -15.32
C PHE A 375 -12.95 -3.79 -16.69
N PRO A 376 -12.86 -3.00 -17.79
CA PRO A 376 -13.12 -3.51 -19.13
C PRO A 376 -11.97 -4.40 -19.64
N LYS A 377 -12.30 -5.39 -20.46
CA LYS A 377 -11.32 -6.34 -21.04
C LYS A 377 -10.20 -5.66 -21.82
N ILE A 378 -10.50 -4.55 -22.52
CA ILE A 378 -9.50 -3.79 -23.27
C ILE A 378 -8.38 -3.25 -22.37
N ALA A 379 -8.71 -2.83 -21.14
CA ALA A 379 -7.71 -2.36 -20.19
C ALA A 379 -6.70 -3.46 -19.87
N LYS A 380 -7.16 -4.70 -19.63
CA LYS A 380 -6.26 -5.83 -19.39
C LYS A 380 -5.34 -6.10 -20.56
N THR A 381 -5.87 -6.15 -21.80
CA THR A 381 -5.06 -6.41 -23.00
C THR A 381 -3.98 -5.37 -23.19
N ARG A 382 -4.31 -4.08 -23.05
CA ARG A 382 -3.33 -2.98 -23.18
C ARG A 382 -2.28 -3.00 -22.07
N MET A 383 -2.68 -3.38 -20.86
CA MET A 383 -1.74 -3.54 -19.75
C MET A 383 -0.77 -4.70 -19.98
N ASP A 384 -1.25 -5.83 -20.49
CA ASP A 384 -0.38 -6.97 -20.82
C ASP A 384 0.67 -6.58 -21.88
N GLU A 385 0.32 -5.76 -22.89
CA GLU A 385 1.23 -5.20 -23.88
C GLU A 385 2.27 -4.25 -23.24
N LEU A 386 1.83 -3.33 -22.38
CA LEU A 386 2.72 -2.41 -21.66
C LEU A 386 3.74 -3.18 -20.82
N VAL A 387 3.29 -4.13 -20.02
CA VAL A 387 4.16 -4.96 -19.16
C VAL A 387 5.20 -5.71 -20.00
N ALA A 388 4.80 -6.31 -21.14
CA ALA A 388 5.72 -6.99 -22.02
C ALA A 388 6.82 -6.04 -22.55
N ASN A 389 6.44 -4.86 -23.00
CA ASN A 389 7.37 -3.85 -23.50
C ASN A 389 8.33 -3.34 -22.42
N LEU A 390 7.84 -3.13 -21.19
CA LEU A 390 8.69 -2.71 -20.07
C LEU A 390 9.66 -3.81 -19.63
N LYS A 391 9.23 -5.07 -19.60
CA LYS A 391 10.16 -6.20 -19.33
C LYS A 391 11.25 -6.30 -20.39
N LEU A 392 10.92 -6.09 -21.66
CA LEU A 392 11.91 -6.04 -22.76
C LEU A 392 12.90 -4.87 -22.56
N ALA A 393 12.40 -3.67 -22.25
CA ALA A 393 13.23 -2.50 -22.03
C ALA A 393 14.17 -2.68 -20.82
N MET A 394 13.67 -3.22 -19.70
CA MET A 394 14.49 -3.56 -18.53
C MET A 394 15.57 -4.59 -18.89
N GLY A 395 15.22 -5.63 -19.65
CA GLY A 395 16.18 -6.62 -20.13
C GLY A 395 17.30 -5.99 -20.97
N ASP A 396 16.99 -5.01 -21.83
CA ASP A 396 17.99 -4.31 -22.63
C ASP A 396 18.88 -3.40 -21.76
N ARG A 397 18.32 -2.73 -20.75
CA ARG A 397 19.13 -1.97 -19.79
C ARG A 397 20.10 -2.85 -19.02
N ILE A 398 19.64 -4.01 -18.54
CA ILE A 398 20.53 -4.99 -17.89
C ILE A 398 21.66 -5.42 -18.84
N ARG A 399 21.36 -5.74 -20.10
CA ARG A 399 22.37 -6.12 -21.10
C ARG A 399 23.34 -4.99 -21.39
N GLY A 400 22.85 -3.76 -21.52
CA GLY A 400 23.63 -2.55 -21.81
C GLY A 400 24.39 -1.97 -20.62
N ASN A 401 24.09 -2.39 -19.37
CA ASN A 401 24.71 -1.83 -18.17
C ASN A 401 26.25 -2.03 -18.21
N GLU A 402 27.02 -0.97 -18.10
CA GLU A 402 28.48 -1.01 -18.30
C GLU A 402 29.24 -1.48 -17.06
N TRP A 403 28.70 -1.28 -15.89
CA TRP A 403 29.37 -1.65 -14.65
C TRP A 403 29.06 -3.08 -14.15
N MET A 404 28.02 -3.70 -14.67
CA MET A 404 27.59 -5.05 -14.25
C MET A 404 28.38 -6.14 -14.99
N SER A 405 28.90 -7.11 -14.29
CA SER A 405 29.63 -8.26 -14.86
C SER A 405 28.68 -9.18 -15.67
N PRO A 406 29.21 -9.97 -16.62
CA PRO A 406 28.41 -10.89 -17.42
C PRO A 406 27.59 -11.88 -16.59
N ASP A 407 28.16 -12.41 -15.50
CA ASP A 407 27.49 -13.38 -14.64
C ASP A 407 26.30 -12.75 -13.90
N THR A 408 26.50 -11.55 -13.36
CA THR A 408 25.43 -10.79 -12.70
C THR A 408 24.32 -10.40 -13.68
N LYS A 409 24.69 -9.98 -14.93
CA LYS A 409 23.69 -9.72 -15.98
C LYS A 409 22.85 -10.94 -16.30
N GLN A 410 23.47 -12.11 -16.45
CA GLN A 410 22.72 -13.33 -16.74
C GLN A 410 21.77 -13.71 -15.63
N ALA A 411 22.20 -13.61 -14.37
CA ALA A 411 21.35 -13.90 -13.21
C ALA A 411 20.19 -12.88 -13.09
N ALA A 412 20.46 -11.60 -13.39
CA ALA A 412 19.43 -10.55 -13.41
C ALA A 412 18.39 -10.82 -14.51
N LEU A 413 18.80 -11.22 -15.70
CA LEU A 413 17.89 -11.58 -16.79
C LEU A 413 17.05 -12.82 -16.46
N ASP A 414 17.64 -13.86 -15.82
CA ASP A 414 16.91 -15.03 -15.35
C ASP A 414 15.83 -14.63 -14.30
N LYS A 415 16.17 -13.73 -13.37
CA LYS A 415 15.22 -13.21 -12.38
C LYS A 415 14.07 -12.45 -13.04
N LEU A 416 14.37 -11.57 -13.98
CA LEU A 416 13.37 -10.79 -14.74
C LEU A 416 12.45 -11.71 -15.55
N GLU A 417 12.99 -12.76 -16.21
CA GLU A 417 12.19 -13.72 -16.95
C GLU A 417 11.20 -14.45 -16.06
N ARG A 418 11.64 -14.91 -14.89
CA ARG A 418 10.81 -15.65 -13.92
C ARG A 418 9.85 -14.79 -13.11
N MET A 419 9.96 -13.47 -13.20
CA MET A 419 9.08 -12.55 -12.49
C MET A 419 7.65 -12.71 -12.98
N HIS A 420 6.75 -13.15 -12.08
CA HIS A 420 5.34 -13.37 -12.38
C HIS A 420 4.56 -12.07 -12.34
N VAL A 421 3.72 -11.83 -13.35
CA VAL A 421 2.93 -10.59 -13.47
C VAL A 421 1.45 -10.92 -13.34
N MET A 422 0.75 -10.13 -12.53
CA MET A 422 -0.69 -10.25 -12.31
C MET A 422 -1.37 -8.91 -12.50
N VAL A 423 -2.39 -8.86 -13.38
CA VAL A 423 -3.07 -7.63 -13.80
C VAL A 423 -4.57 -7.74 -13.56
N GLY A 424 -5.13 -6.72 -12.93
CA GLY A 424 -6.56 -6.51 -12.73
C GLY A 424 -7.12 -7.21 -11.51
N TYR A 425 -7.16 -8.53 -11.49
CA TYR A 425 -7.81 -9.30 -10.43
C TYR A 425 -7.31 -10.75 -10.37
N PRO A 426 -7.49 -11.45 -9.22
CA PRO A 426 -7.06 -12.85 -9.07
C PRO A 426 -7.91 -13.80 -9.93
N GLU A 427 -7.26 -14.85 -10.47
CA GLU A 427 -7.96 -15.93 -11.19
C GLU A 427 -8.99 -16.64 -10.29
N LYS A 428 -8.69 -16.74 -8.99
CA LYS A 428 -9.56 -17.36 -8.00
C LYS A 428 -9.76 -16.40 -6.83
N PHE A 429 -10.98 -15.94 -6.65
CA PHE A 429 -11.38 -15.13 -5.50
C PHE A 429 -11.51 -15.97 -4.24
N ARG A 430 -11.26 -15.36 -3.07
CA ARG A 430 -11.47 -15.97 -1.75
C ARG A 430 -12.95 -16.33 -1.56
N ASP A 431 -13.19 -17.49 -0.97
CA ASP A 431 -14.53 -17.93 -0.58
C ASP A 431 -14.89 -17.42 0.83
N TYR A 432 -15.87 -16.55 0.90
CA TYR A 432 -16.41 -15.99 2.14
C TYR A 432 -17.68 -16.70 2.62
N SER A 433 -18.11 -17.78 2.01
CA SER A 433 -19.40 -18.44 2.28
C SER A 433 -19.56 -18.87 3.76
N GLN A 434 -18.47 -19.11 4.46
CA GLN A 434 -18.47 -19.51 5.87
C GLN A 434 -18.39 -18.33 6.84
N LEU A 435 -18.24 -17.09 6.37
CA LEU A 435 -18.17 -15.91 7.21
C LEU A 435 -19.60 -15.44 7.56
N PRO A 436 -20.04 -15.54 8.83
CA PRO A 436 -21.35 -15.04 9.21
C PRO A 436 -21.34 -13.51 9.26
N MET A 437 -22.37 -12.88 8.67
CA MET A 437 -22.60 -11.44 8.74
C MET A 437 -24.06 -11.16 9.09
N SER A 438 -24.28 -10.20 10.00
CA SER A 438 -25.60 -9.75 10.44
C SER A 438 -25.79 -8.26 10.11
N PRO A 439 -26.94 -7.85 9.58
CA PRO A 439 -27.22 -6.42 9.37
C PRO A 439 -27.43 -5.65 10.68
N ASP A 440 -27.56 -6.34 11.82
CA ASP A 440 -27.92 -5.74 13.12
C ASP A 440 -26.78 -5.75 14.15
N ASP A 441 -25.60 -6.32 13.82
CA ASP A 441 -24.48 -6.48 14.77
C ASP A 441 -23.13 -6.11 14.16
N LEU A 442 -22.80 -4.82 14.12
CA LEU A 442 -21.52 -4.34 13.58
C LEU A 442 -20.32 -4.93 14.33
N TYR A 443 -20.34 -4.90 15.68
CA TYR A 443 -19.21 -5.37 16.46
C TYR A 443 -18.97 -6.88 16.28
N GLY A 444 -20.03 -7.68 16.31
CA GLY A 444 -19.94 -9.11 16.04
C GLY A 444 -19.45 -9.43 14.62
N ASN A 445 -19.89 -8.66 13.61
CA ASN A 445 -19.39 -8.77 12.25
C ASN A 445 -17.87 -8.53 12.17
N MET A 446 -17.36 -7.51 12.86
CA MET A 446 -15.93 -7.19 12.85
C MET A 446 -15.09 -8.26 13.57
N VAL A 447 -15.58 -8.78 14.70
CA VAL A 447 -14.91 -9.91 15.38
C VAL A 447 -14.88 -11.15 14.48
N ALA A 448 -16.00 -11.46 13.81
CA ALA A 448 -16.07 -12.59 12.88
C ALA A 448 -15.13 -12.41 11.66
N ALA A 449 -15.09 -11.20 11.07
CA ALA A 449 -14.22 -10.89 9.94
C ALA A 449 -12.73 -10.95 10.31
N THR A 450 -12.35 -10.38 11.46
CA THR A 450 -10.97 -10.44 11.96
C THR A 450 -10.51 -11.89 12.13
N LYS A 451 -11.34 -12.70 12.79
CA LYS A 451 -11.04 -14.13 12.96
C LYS A 451 -10.94 -14.87 11.62
N PHE A 452 -11.89 -14.66 10.72
CA PHE A 452 -11.91 -15.32 9.42
C PHE A 452 -10.65 -14.99 8.59
N ASN A 453 -10.23 -13.72 8.57
CA ASN A 453 -9.05 -13.28 7.85
C ASN A 453 -7.77 -13.84 8.48
N ALA A 454 -7.68 -13.90 9.80
CA ALA A 454 -6.57 -14.51 10.52
C ALA A 454 -6.47 -16.03 10.25
N ASP A 455 -7.58 -16.76 10.36
CA ASP A 455 -7.63 -18.20 10.05
C ASP A 455 -7.23 -18.49 8.61
N TYR A 456 -7.69 -17.63 7.65
CA TYR A 456 -7.33 -17.76 6.25
C TYR A 456 -5.82 -17.54 6.05
N ALA A 457 -5.24 -16.48 6.62
CA ALA A 457 -3.80 -16.25 6.52
C ALA A 457 -3.01 -17.38 7.16
N MET A 458 -3.37 -17.80 8.38
CA MET A 458 -2.69 -18.86 9.11
C MET A 458 -2.81 -20.23 8.41
N SER A 459 -3.83 -20.42 7.58
CA SER A 459 -3.99 -21.65 6.81
C SER A 459 -2.86 -21.94 5.82
N ASP A 460 -2.01 -20.95 5.51
CA ASP A 460 -0.85 -21.13 4.63
C ASP A 460 0.37 -21.73 5.35
N LEU A 461 0.39 -21.71 6.69
CA LEU A 461 1.53 -22.21 7.46
C LEU A 461 1.87 -23.67 7.11
N GLY A 462 3.14 -23.91 6.76
CA GLY A 462 3.64 -25.23 6.38
C GLY A 462 3.16 -25.74 5.03
N LYS A 463 2.50 -24.90 4.22
CA LYS A 463 2.06 -25.24 2.85
C LYS A 463 2.97 -24.63 1.79
N PRO A 464 2.96 -25.20 0.57
CA PRO A 464 3.59 -24.53 -0.56
C PRO A 464 3.10 -23.12 -0.77
N VAL A 465 4.00 -22.23 -1.19
CA VAL A 465 3.67 -20.85 -1.53
C VAL A 465 2.79 -20.81 -2.77
N ASP A 466 1.64 -20.17 -2.65
CA ASP A 466 0.77 -19.88 -3.81
C ASP A 466 1.11 -18.49 -4.37
N ARG A 467 1.98 -18.46 -5.38
CA ARG A 467 2.40 -17.21 -6.04
C ARG A 467 1.24 -16.48 -6.76
N LYS A 468 0.09 -17.14 -6.97
CA LYS A 468 -1.10 -16.55 -7.59
C LYS A 468 -2.01 -15.85 -6.57
N LYS A 469 -1.75 -16.00 -5.28
CA LYS A 469 -2.49 -15.32 -4.22
C LYS A 469 -2.17 -13.82 -4.23
N TRP A 470 -3.19 -12.99 -4.12
CA TRP A 470 -3.06 -11.54 -4.10
C TRP A 470 -2.93 -11.00 -2.68
N GLY A 471 -2.06 -10.00 -2.48
CA GLY A 471 -1.93 -9.26 -1.23
C GLY A 471 -2.78 -7.99 -1.18
N MET A 472 -3.31 -7.53 -2.33
CA MET A 472 -4.20 -6.38 -2.44
C MET A 472 -5.53 -6.78 -3.07
N ASN A 473 -6.59 -6.03 -2.74
CA ASN A 473 -7.91 -6.22 -3.37
C ASN A 473 -7.92 -5.65 -4.79
N PRO A 474 -8.79 -6.15 -5.68
CA PRO A 474 -8.86 -5.64 -7.07
C PRO A 474 -9.16 -4.15 -7.19
N GLN A 475 -9.92 -3.57 -6.28
CA GLN A 475 -10.25 -2.14 -6.23
C GLN A 475 -9.17 -1.27 -5.57
N THR A 476 -8.07 -1.83 -5.12
CA THR A 476 -6.98 -1.05 -4.50
C THR A 476 -6.29 -0.15 -5.54
N VAL A 477 -6.17 1.14 -5.24
CA VAL A 477 -5.39 2.10 -6.05
C VAL A 477 -3.94 2.06 -5.59
N ASN A 478 -3.24 1.04 -6.00
CA ASN A 478 -1.81 0.80 -5.77
C ASN A 478 -1.31 -0.36 -6.65
N ALA A 479 0.02 -0.64 -6.58
CA ALA A 479 0.68 -1.81 -7.14
C ALA A 479 1.69 -2.35 -6.11
N TYR A 480 2.27 -3.53 -6.33
CA TYR A 480 3.35 -4.02 -5.48
C TYR A 480 4.21 -5.09 -6.13
N ASN A 481 5.47 -5.15 -5.70
CA ASN A 481 6.37 -6.27 -5.92
C ASN A 481 6.34 -7.21 -4.72
N GLY A 482 6.19 -8.50 -4.96
CA GLY A 482 6.04 -9.53 -3.92
C GLY A 482 7.37 -10.09 -3.37
N GLY A 483 8.50 -9.41 -3.58
CA GLY A 483 9.80 -9.77 -2.96
C GLY A 483 10.17 -11.26 -3.11
N LEU A 484 10.05 -12.03 -2.03
CA LEU A 484 10.39 -13.46 -2.00
C LEU A 484 9.55 -14.32 -2.94
N GLU A 485 8.39 -13.84 -3.36
CA GLU A 485 7.56 -14.57 -4.33
C GLU A 485 7.93 -14.24 -5.79
N ASN A 486 8.87 -13.32 -6.03
CA ASN A 486 9.29 -12.83 -7.36
C ASN A 486 8.09 -12.58 -8.29
N LYS A 487 7.15 -11.76 -7.84
CA LYS A 487 5.93 -11.38 -8.56
C LYS A 487 5.68 -9.89 -8.48
N MET A 488 4.90 -9.35 -9.41
CA MET A 488 4.33 -8.00 -9.34
C MET A 488 2.85 -8.02 -9.65
N VAL A 489 2.11 -7.12 -9.00
CA VAL A 489 0.64 -7.11 -9.03
C VAL A 489 0.13 -5.70 -9.28
N PHE A 490 -0.78 -5.57 -10.24
CA PHE A 490 -1.43 -4.32 -10.65
C PHE A 490 -2.95 -4.47 -10.52
N PRO A 491 -3.57 -4.09 -9.39
CA PRO A 491 -5.01 -4.15 -9.19
C PRO A 491 -5.79 -3.30 -10.19
N ALA A 492 -7.03 -3.67 -10.50
CA ALA A 492 -7.89 -2.94 -11.41
C ALA A 492 -8.12 -1.48 -10.99
N GLY A 493 -8.11 -1.21 -9.68
CA GLY A 493 -8.34 0.13 -9.12
C GLY A 493 -7.36 1.19 -9.58
N ILE A 494 -6.07 0.85 -9.81
CA ILE A 494 -5.09 1.80 -10.33
C ILE A 494 -5.13 1.92 -11.86
N LEU A 495 -5.76 0.98 -12.56
CA LEU A 495 -5.79 0.91 -14.03
C LEU A 495 -6.87 1.82 -14.61
N GLN A 496 -6.88 3.07 -14.17
CA GLN A 496 -7.80 4.14 -14.54
C GLN A 496 -7.05 5.49 -14.60
N PRO A 497 -7.63 6.50 -15.28
CA PRO A 497 -7.04 7.83 -15.30
C PRO A 497 -6.84 8.42 -13.89
N PRO A 498 -5.72 9.13 -13.63
CA PRO A 498 -4.70 9.55 -14.59
C PRO A 498 -3.58 8.54 -14.84
N PHE A 499 -3.60 7.34 -14.23
CA PHE A 499 -2.52 6.36 -14.36
C PHE A 499 -2.58 5.61 -15.67
N PHE A 500 -3.78 5.18 -16.06
CA PHE A 500 -3.99 4.41 -17.28
C PHE A 500 -5.31 4.80 -17.96
N ASP A 501 -5.27 5.01 -19.27
CA ASP A 501 -6.44 5.16 -20.10
C ASP A 501 -6.18 4.45 -21.45
N ALA A 502 -6.99 3.44 -21.78
CA ALA A 502 -6.84 2.67 -23.02
C ALA A 502 -6.92 3.54 -24.28
N TYR A 503 -7.46 4.76 -24.17
CA TYR A 503 -7.66 5.72 -25.25
C TYR A 503 -6.74 6.94 -25.20
N ALA A 504 -5.85 7.04 -24.22
CA ALA A 504 -4.86 8.10 -24.13
C ALA A 504 -3.70 7.90 -25.12
N ASP A 505 -2.98 9.00 -25.38
CA ASP A 505 -1.72 8.98 -26.13
C ASP A 505 -0.74 7.95 -25.50
N PRO A 506 -0.06 7.12 -26.28
CA PRO A 506 0.93 6.19 -25.75
C PRO A 506 1.98 6.84 -24.84
N ALA A 507 2.48 8.05 -25.18
CA ALA A 507 3.42 8.78 -24.33
C ALA A 507 2.87 8.98 -22.92
N VAL A 508 1.55 9.23 -22.79
CA VAL A 508 0.88 9.43 -21.50
C VAL A 508 0.82 8.12 -20.71
N ASN A 509 0.39 7.03 -21.31
CA ASN A 509 0.32 5.74 -20.61
C ASN A 509 1.71 5.23 -20.19
N TYR A 510 2.74 5.40 -21.05
CA TYR A 510 4.11 5.05 -20.67
C TYR A 510 4.65 5.97 -19.57
N GLY A 511 4.38 7.28 -19.63
CA GLY A 511 4.80 8.24 -18.60
C GLY A 511 4.06 8.10 -17.27
N ALA A 512 2.87 7.52 -17.26
CA ALA A 512 2.04 7.30 -16.08
C ALA A 512 2.17 5.85 -15.56
N ILE A 513 1.24 4.95 -15.94
CA ILE A 513 1.26 3.56 -15.45
C ILE A 513 2.53 2.82 -15.88
N GLY A 514 3.12 3.17 -17.03
CA GLY A 514 4.38 2.58 -17.48
C GLY A 514 5.50 2.80 -16.47
N VAL A 515 5.60 4.01 -15.89
CA VAL A 515 6.58 4.28 -14.84
C VAL A 515 6.29 3.47 -13.57
N VAL A 516 5.02 3.30 -13.19
CA VAL A 516 4.64 2.44 -12.06
C VAL A 516 5.04 0.98 -12.32
N ILE A 517 4.82 0.46 -13.54
CA ILE A 517 5.23 -0.90 -13.89
C ILE A 517 6.76 -1.03 -13.83
N GLY A 518 7.50 -0.07 -14.37
CA GLY A 518 8.95 -0.04 -14.31
C GLY A 518 9.49 0.03 -12.89
N HIS A 519 8.82 0.78 -12.00
CA HIS A 519 9.08 0.86 -10.57
C HIS A 519 8.93 -0.52 -9.92
N GLU A 520 7.82 -1.22 -10.12
CA GLU A 520 7.60 -2.57 -9.56
C GLU A 520 8.59 -3.61 -10.12
N ILE A 521 8.95 -3.53 -11.41
CA ILE A 521 9.99 -4.39 -11.97
C ILE A 521 11.32 -4.16 -11.23
N SER A 522 11.66 -2.90 -10.98
CA SER A 522 12.97 -2.55 -10.42
C SER A 522 13.13 -2.89 -8.94
N HIS A 523 12.04 -3.07 -8.18
CA HIS A 523 12.11 -3.62 -6.83
C HIS A 523 12.74 -5.02 -6.76
N GLY A 524 12.72 -5.78 -7.85
CA GLY A 524 13.50 -7.01 -7.95
C GLY A 524 15.02 -6.78 -7.93
N PHE A 525 15.50 -5.54 -8.10
CA PHE A 525 16.90 -5.20 -8.35
C PHE A 525 17.36 -3.95 -7.56
N ASP A 526 16.53 -3.39 -6.68
CA ASP A 526 16.89 -2.29 -5.80
C ASP A 526 17.89 -2.71 -4.71
N ASP A 527 18.16 -1.86 -3.74
CA ASP A 527 19.14 -2.10 -2.66
C ASP A 527 18.82 -3.33 -1.80
N GLN A 528 17.55 -3.75 -1.71
CA GLN A 528 17.11 -4.96 -1.01
C GLN A 528 16.80 -6.11 -1.98
N GLY A 529 16.06 -5.83 -3.06
CA GLY A 529 15.66 -6.84 -4.04
C GLY A 529 16.84 -7.53 -4.71
N ARG A 530 17.97 -6.84 -4.92
CA ARG A 530 19.21 -7.43 -5.42
C ARG A 530 19.76 -8.56 -4.54
N LYS A 531 19.32 -8.66 -3.28
CA LYS A 531 19.74 -9.71 -2.34
C LYS A 531 18.80 -10.92 -2.34
N ILE A 532 17.80 -10.92 -3.22
CA ILE A 532 16.87 -12.02 -3.44
C ILE A 532 17.15 -12.59 -4.83
N ASP A 533 17.41 -13.89 -4.93
CA ASP A 533 17.69 -14.53 -6.22
C ASP A 533 16.40 -14.79 -7.06
N ALA A 534 16.58 -15.34 -8.26
CA ALA A 534 15.48 -15.63 -9.18
C ALA A 534 14.46 -16.66 -8.65
N SER A 535 14.80 -17.45 -7.63
CA SER A 535 13.88 -18.37 -6.97
C SER A 535 13.03 -17.69 -5.89
N GLY A 536 13.48 -16.52 -5.39
CA GLY A 536 12.93 -15.82 -4.24
C GLY A 536 13.72 -16.04 -2.94
N ALA A 537 14.82 -16.78 -2.97
CA ALA A 537 15.65 -17.01 -1.79
C ALA A 537 16.49 -15.77 -1.46
N ILE A 538 16.66 -15.47 -0.16
CA ILE A 538 17.61 -14.44 0.30
C ILE A 538 19.01 -15.00 0.10
N LYS A 539 19.65 -14.55 -0.96
CA LYS A 539 20.97 -15.01 -1.37
C LYS A 539 21.68 -13.91 -2.13
N ASP A 540 22.90 -13.60 -1.70
CA ASP A 540 23.77 -12.72 -2.49
C ASP A 540 24.21 -13.45 -3.76
N TRP A 541 23.72 -12.98 -4.91
CA TRP A 541 24.00 -13.53 -6.23
C TRP A 541 24.81 -12.55 -7.10
N TRP A 542 25.07 -11.37 -6.59
CA TRP A 542 25.93 -10.38 -7.23
C TRP A 542 27.41 -10.67 -6.93
N THR A 543 28.30 -10.30 -7.85
CA THR A 543 29.71 -10.28 -7.50
C THR A 543 29.99 -9.15 -6.51
N ALA A 544 30.97 -9.33 -5.63
CA ALA A 544 31.35 -8.28 -4.68
C ALA A 544 31.77 -6.96 -5.37
N GLY A 545 32.33 -7.06 -6.60
CA GLY A 545 32.67 -5.90 -7.40
C GLY A 545 31.44 -5.15 -7.92
N ASP A 546 30.39 -5.86 -8.36
CA ASP A 546 29.14 -5.28 -8.83
C ASP A 546 28.35 -4.67 -7.68
N ALA A 547 28.27 -5.37 -6.53
CA ALA A 547 27.64 -4.86 -5.33
C ALA A 547 28.25 -3.50 -4.90
N LYS A 548 29.60 -3.44 -4.87
CA LYS A 548 30.30 -2.20 -4.50
C LYS A 548 30.03 -1.05 -5.49
N ARG A 549 29.95 -1.34 -6.81
CA ARG A 549 29.63 -0.30 -7.82
C ARG A 549 28.21 0.19 -7.68
N PHE A 550 27.27 -0.72 -7.49
CA PHE A 550 25.87 -0.37 -7.20
C PHE A 550 25.76 0.52 -5.96
N GLU A 551 26.38 0.13 -4.85
CA GLU A 551 26.36 0.88 -3.59
C GLU A 551 26.95 2.29 -3.74
N ALA A 552 27.98 2.46 -4.58
CA ALA A 552 28.55 3.78 -4.86
C ALA A 552 27.56 4.69 -5.61
N GLU A 553 26.86 4.16 -6.62
CA GLU A 553 25.84 4.92 -7.37
C GLU A 553 24.59 5.17 -6.51
N ALA A 554 24.14 4.18 -5.73
CA ALA A 554 23.04 4.34 -4.78
C ALA A 554 23.37 5.42 -3.73
N LYS A 555 24.60 5.42 -3.20
CA LYS A 555 25.04 6.48 -2.27
C LYS A 555 25.01 7.85 -2.93
N LYS A 556 25.52 8.00 -4.15
CA LYS A 556 25.46 9.26 -4.89
C LYS A 556 24.02 9.76 -5.01
N PHE A 557 23.10 8.86 -5.29
CA PHE A 557 21.69 9.17 -5.40
C PHE A 557 21.08 9.54 -4.04
N GLY A 558 21.39 8.79 -2.98
CA GLY A 558 20.96 9.10 -1.61
C GLY A 558 21.46 10.46 -1.11
N ASP A 559 22.72 10.82 -1.44
CA ASP A 559 23.29 12.13 -1.09
C ASP A 559 22.53 13.30 -1.76
N GLN A 560 21.83 13.06 -2.88
CA GLN A 560 20.92 14.05 -3.49
C GLN A 560 19.67 14.21 -2.64
N TYR A 561 19.04 13.09 -2.22
CA TYR A 561 17.80 13.09 -1.42
C TYR A 561 18.00 13.62 0.00
N ALA A 562 19.13 13.35 0.64
CA ALA A 562 19.45 13.82 1.98
C ALA A 562 19.44 15.36 2.12
N LYS A 563 19.52 16.09 1.00
CA LYS A 563 19.47 17.56 0.96
C LYS A 563 18.07 18.14 1.00
N PHE A 564 17.04 17.31 0.77
CA PHE A 564 15.66 17.79 0.71
C PHE A 564 15.05 17.91 2.10
N GLU A 565 14.79 19.13 2.52
CA GLU A 565 13.97 19.45 3.69
C GLU A 565 12.50 19.46 3.24
N VAL A 566 11.71 18.54 3.79
CA VAL A 566 10.30 18.35 3.42
C VAL A 566 9.40 19.34 4.15
N VAL A 567 9.61 19.44 5.45
CA VAL A 567 9.00 20.41 6.36
C VAL A 567 10.06 20.83 7.38
N PRO A 568 9.93 21.99 8.03
CA PRO A 568 10.97 22.50 8.93
C PRO A 568 11.50 21.44 9.91
N GLY A 569 12.79 21.18 9.85
CA GLY A 569 13.50 20.21 10.67
C GLY A 569 13.28 18.73 10.30
N SER A 570 12.63 18.42 9.17
CA SER A 570 12.43 17.03 8.71
C SER A 570 12.95 16.86 7.28
N PHE A 571 14.04 16.12 7.16
CA PHE A 571 14.72 15.80 5.91
C PHE A 571 14.36 14.39 5.45
N ILE A 572 14.43 14.14 4.14
CA ILE A 572 14.32 12.78 3.61
C ILE A 572 15.49 11.96 4.14
N ASN A 573 15.18 10.79 4.68
CA ASN A 573 16.15 9.81 5.11
C ASN A 573 16.42 8.81 3.97
N PRO A 574 17.57 8.90 3.27
CA PRO A 574 17.85 7.99 2.15
C PRO A 574 18.05 6.53 2.59
N ASP A 575 18.45 6.27 3.83
CA ASP A 575 18.59 4.88 4.31
C ASP A 575 17.22 4.19 4.47
N LEU A 576 16.17 4.96 4.76
CA LEU A 576 14.79 4.48 4.74
C LEU A 576 14.22 4.41 3.31
N THR A 577 14.50 5.41 2.47
CA THR A 577 13.79 5.59 1.19
C THR A 577 14.57 5.07 -0.04
N MET A 578 15.75 4.47 0.13
CA MET A 578 16.65 4.14 -0.98
C MET A 578 16.00 3.24 -2.04
N GLY A 579 15.33 2.16 -1.62
CA GLY A 579 14.70 1.21 -2.54
C GLY A 579 13.64 1.91 -3.41
N GLU A 580 12.77 2.68 -2.78
CA GLU A 580 11.72 3.43 -3.45
C GLU A 580 12.27 4.50 -4.41
N ASN A 581 13.31 5.21 -3.97
CA ASN A 581 13.95 6.22 -4.81
C ASN A 581 14.63 5.59 -6.04
N ILE A 582 15.32 4.45 -5.87
CA ILE A 582 15.92 3.69 -6.98
C ILE A 582 14.82 3.18 -7.91
N ALA A 583 13.70 2.69 -7.36
CA ALA A 583 12.58 2.20 -8.14
C ALA A 583 11.92 3.30 -8.97
N ASP A 584 11.80 4.52 -8.44
CA ASP A 584 11.29 5.67 -9.19
C ASP A 584 12.20 6.04 -10.36
N LEU A 585 13.51 6.12 -10.13
CA LEU A 585 14.48 6.43 -11.20
C LEU A 585 14.45 5.36 -12.29
N ALA A 586 14.52 4.09 -11.90
CA ALA A 586 14.47 2.97 -12.84
C ALA A 586 13.13 2.95 -13.61
N GLY A 587 12.02 3.22 -12.90
CA GLY A 587 10.69 3.31 -13.48
C GLY A 587 10.63 4.30 -14.64
N VAL A 588 11.11 5.52 -14.44
CA VAL A 588 11.17 6.55 -15.50
C VAL A 588 12.04 6.10 -16.66
N LEU A 589 13.25 5.59 -16.38
CA LEU A 589 14.21 5.19 -17.41
C LEU A 589 13.70 4.02 -18.25
N VAL A 590 13.15 2.97 -17.60
CA VAL A 590 12.63 1.77 -18.27
C VAL A 590 11.37 2.10 -19.08
N ALA A 591 10.48 2.93 -18.52
CA ALA A 591 9.25 3.32 -19.20
C ALA A 591 9.54 4.21 -20.42
N TYR A 592 10.52 5.11 -20.32
CA TYR A 592 10.93 5.93 -21.46
C TYR A 592 11.52 5.09 -22.59
N ASP A 593 12.40 4.13 -22.28
CA ASP A 593 12.95 3.21 -23.29
C ASP A 593 11.85 2.36 -23.94
N ALA A 594 10.90 1.86 -23.14
CA ALA A 594 9.77 1.10 -23.65
C ALA A 594 8.88 1.95 -24.57
N TYR A 595 8.65 3.21 -24.22
CA TYR A 595 7.96 4.18 -25.07
C TYR A 595 8.68 4.39 -26.40
N LYS A 596 9.98 4.66 -26.37
CA LYS A 596 10.77 4.84 -27.60
C LYS A 596 10.77 3.59 -28.49
N LYS A 597 10.80 2.39 -27.87
CA LYS A 597 10.66 1.12 -28.61
C LYS A 597 9.28 0.96 -29.25
N ALA A 598 8.22 1.33 -28.56
CA ALA A 598 6.85 1.26 -29.08
C ALA A 598 6.62 2.17 -30.31
N LEU A 599 7.41 3.24 -30.44
CA LEU A 599 7.39 4.10 -31.62
C LEU A 599 8.01 3.43 -32.87
N ASN A 600 8.67 2.27 -32.74
CA ASN A 600 9.28 1.54 -33.87
C ASN A 600 10.17 2.40 -34.78
N GLY A 601 10.93 3.34 -34.19
CA GLY A 601 11.80 4.28 -34.91
C GLY A 601 11.07 5.44 -35.58
N GLN A 602 9.78 5.60 -35.37
CA GLN A 602 9.03 6.76 -35.82
C GLN A 602 9.10 7.89 -34.78
N GLU A 603 8.94 9.11 -35.20
CA GLU A 603 8.76 10.25 -34.29
C GLU A 603 7.29 10.35 -33.90
N ALA A 604 7.03 10.57 -32.57
CA ALA A 604 5.70 10.87 -32.12
C ALA A 604 5.22 12.24 -32.66
N PRO A 605 3.93 12.38 -33.01
CA PRO A 605 3.41 13.67 -33.46
C PRO A 605 3.54 14.74 -32.37
N VAL A 606 3.73 15.97 -32.77
CA VAL A 606 3.58 17.13 -31.87
C VAL A 606 2.09 17.41 -31.71
N ILE A 607 1.61 17.42 -30.46
CA ILE A 607 0.21 17.68 -30.11
C ILE A 607 0.19 18.86 -29.13
N ASP A 608 -0.61 19.87 -29.39
CA ASP A 608 -0.71 21.12 -28.60
C ASP A 608 0.67 21.78 -28.32
N GLY A 609 1.57 21.69 -29.29
CA GLY A 609 2.93 22.23 -29.19
C GLY A 609 3.87 21.39 -28.32
N LEU A 610 3.45 20.23 -27.84
CA LEU A 610 4.24 19.31 -27.03
C LEU A 610 4.74 18.12 -27.86
N THR A 611 6.04 17.84 -27.79
CA THR A 611 6.63 16.61 -28.34
C THR A 611 6.13 15.38 -27.57
N GLY A 612 6.31 14.18 -28.12
CA GLY A 612 5.98 12.94 -27.39
C GLY A 612 6.76 12.80 -26.10
N ASP A 613 8.05 13.18 -26.11
CA ASP A 613 8.90 13.13 -24.90
C ASP A 613 8.42 14.12 -23.83
N GLN A 614 8.03 15.33 -24.22
CA GLN A 614 7.45 16.30 -23.29
C GLN A 614 6.12 15.78 -22.67
N ARG A 615 5.26 15.14 -23.48
CA ARG A 615 4.01 14.54 -22.98
C ARG A 615 4.27 13.39 -22.00
N PHE A 616 5.30 12.56 -22.26
CA PHE A 616 5.73 11.50 -21.37
C PHE A 616 6.09 12.07 -19.97
N PHE A 617 6.98 13.05 -19.90
CA PHE A 617 7.42 13.62 -18.63
C PHE A 617 6.33 14.44 -17.94
N LEU A 618 5.44 15.10 -18.68
CA LEU A 618 4.26 15.76 -18.09
C LEU A 618 3.29 14.76 -17.45
N ALA A 619 3.02 13.64 -18.13
CA ALA A 619 2.19 12.58 -17.57
C ALA A 619 2.80 12.02 -16.28
N TYR A 620 4.12 11.77 -16.28
CA TYR A 620 4.85 11.36 -15.09
C TYR A 620 4.67 12.35 -13.92
N ALA A 621 4.90 13.64 -14.15
CA ALA A 621 4.74 14.63 -13.10
C ALA A 621 3.29 14.73 -12.59
N GLN A 622 2.30 14.61 -13.49
CA GLN A 622 0.89 14.73 -13.11
C GLN A 622 0.36 13.52 -12.33
N VAL A 623 0.89 12.31 -12.49
CA VAL A 623 0.50 11.18 -11.63
C VAL A 623 1.02 11.34 -10.21
N TRP A 624 2.13 12.04 -10.00
CA TRP A 624 2.67 12.33 -8.67
C TRP A 624 2.14 13.62 -8.05
N ARG A 625 1.40 14.47 -8.79
CA ARG A 625 0.90 15.72 -8.22
C ARG A 625 0.12 15.49 -6.93
N ALA A 626 0.50 16.20 -5.86
CA ALA A 626 -0.16 16.13 -4.57
C ALA A 626 0.07 17.39 -3.74
N LYS A 627 -0.86 17.65 -2.83
CA LYS A 627 -0.69 18.57 -1.70
C LYS A 627 -0.99 17.79 -0.43
N ALA A 628 -0.18 17.95 0.61
CA ALA A 628 -0.36 17.27 1.88
C ALA A 628 -0.22 18.26 3.05
N ARG A 629 -0.86 17.96 4.16
CA ARG A 629 -0.73 18.70 5.41
C ARG A 629 0.65 18.49 6.01
N GLU A 630 1.18 19.48 6.71
CA GLU A 630 2.52 19.42 7.29
C GLU A 630 2.66 18.25 8.26
N ASP A 631 1.67 18.01 9.14
CA ASP A 631 1.71 16.88 10.07
C ASP A 631 1.73 15.52 9.33
N SER A 632 0.99 15.40 8.23
CA SER A 632 1.03 14.20 7.37
C SER A 632 2.38 14.00 6.71
N LEU A 633 3.01 15.07 6.21
CA LEU A 633 4.36 15.00 5.64
C LEU A 633 5.41 14.63 6.69
N ARG A 634 5.30 15.18 7.89
CA ARG A 634 6.19 14.87 9.02
C ARG A 634 6.07 13.40 9.43
N ASN A 635 4.84 12.89 9.47
CA ASN A 635 4.59 11.48 9.70
C ASN A 635 5.20 10.61 8.58
N GLN A 636 4.95 10.95 7.32
CA GLN A 636 5.46 10.21 6.17
C GLN A 636 6.98 10.09 6.19
N VAL A 637 7.70 11.21 6.40
CA VAL A 637 9.17 11.21 6.45
C VAL A 637 9.73 10.30 7.55
N ALA A 638 8.99 10.12 8.64
CA ALA A 638 9.41 9.30 9.77
C ALA A 638 9.11 7.81 9.62
N THR A 639 8.06 7.45 8.85
CA THR A 639 7.48 6.10 8.89
C THR A 639 7.41 5.40 7.54
N ASP A 640 7.41 6.15 6.43
CA ASP A 640 7.13 5.63 5.09
C ASP A 640 8.43 5.50 4.27
N PRO A 641 8.70 4.36 3.64
CA PRO A 641 9.86 4.22 2.75
C PRO A 641 9.74 5.04 1.47
N HIS A 642 8.56 5.57 1.14
CA HIS A 642 8.37 6.43 -0.02
C HIS A 642 8.68 7.89 0.29
N SER A 643 9.51 8.52 -0.52
CA SER A 643 9.69 9.98 -0.49
C SER A 643 8.36 10.70 -0.79
N PRO A 644 8.10 11.90 -0.23
CA PRO A 644 6.89 12.66 -0.57
C PRO A 644 6.78 12.98 -2.07
N SER A 645 5.56 13.06 -2.57
CA SER A 645 5.22 13.14 -4.00
C SER A 645 6.03 14.16 -4.80
N ARG A 646 6.28 15.36 -4.24
CA ARG A 646 7.14 16.36 -4.86
C ARG A 646 8.51 15.79 -5.24
N TYR A 647 9.13 15.08 -4.31
CA TYR A 647 10.49 14.54 -4.50
C TYR A 647 10.52 13.30 -5.38
N ARG A 648 9.42 12.55 -5.43
CA ARG A 648 9.21 11.50 -6.43
C ARG A 648 9.05 12.07 -7.84
N THR A 649 8.56 13.31 -7.98
CA THR A 649 8.50 14.02 -9.26
C THR A 649 9.86 14.54 -9.68
N ILE A 650 10.53 15.32 -8.83
CA ILE A 650 11.68 16.13 -9.26
C ILE A 650 13.03 15.39 -9.16
N ALA A 651 13.23 14.58 -8.11
CA ALA A 651 14.56 14.02 -7.84
C ALA A 651 15.00 12.96 -8.87
N PRO A 652 14.15 12.02 -9.33
CA PRO A 652 14.52 11.10 -10.41
C PRO A 652 14.89 11.82 -11.71
N LEU A 653 14.11 12.83 -12.12
CA LEU A 653 14.30 13.56 -13.40
C LEU A 653 15.66 14.22 -13.49
N ARG A 654 16.21 14.69 -12.38
CA ARG A 654 17.56 15.29 -12.32
C ARG A 654 18.68 14.33 -12.74
N ASN A 655 18.37 13.02 -12.88
CA ASN A 655 19.30 11.97 -13.29
C ASN A 655 18.95 11.37 -14.68
N VAL A 656 17.93 11.91 -15.39
CA VAL A 656 17.41 11.40 -16.66
C VAL A 656 17.79 12.32 -17.81
N ASP A 657 18.78 11.96 -18.62
CA ASP A 657 19.30 12.78 -19.71
C ASP A 657 18.21 13.20 -20.71
N ALA A 658 17.29 12.31 -21.05
CA ALA A 658 16.18 12.59 -21.96
C ALA A 658 15.24 13.71 -21.46
N TRP A 659 15.12 13.91 -20.13
CA TRP A 659 14.37 15.03 -19.59
C TRP A 659 15.09 16.37 -19.85
N TYR A 660 16.43 16.38 -19.70
CA TYR A 660 17.24 17.56 -20.03
C TYR A 660 17.08 17.95 -21.50
N GLU A 661 17.10 16.97 -22.39
CA GLU A 661 16.92 17.18 -23.82
C GLU A 661 15.50 17.67 -24.15
N ALA A 662 14.47 17.06 -23.58
CA ALA A 662 13.06 17.38 -23.85
C ALA A 662 12.69 18.82 -23.45
N PHE A 663 13.32 19.37 -22.41
CA PHE A 663 13.00 20.70 -21.87
C PHE A 663 14.14 21.70 -21.99
N ASN A 664 15.25 21.34 -22.67
CA ASN A 664 16.43 22.18 -22.88
C ASN A 664 17.05 22.68 -21.57
N ILE A 665 17.16 21.81 -20.56
CA ILE A 665 17.69 22.14 -19.23
C ILE A 665 19.19 22.42 -19.34
N THR A 666 19.63 23.51 -18.73
CA THR A 666 20.99 24.04 -18.78
C THR A 666 21.63 24.14 -17.39
N PRO A 667 22.96 24.40 -17.29
CA PRO A 667 23.61 24.59 -16.00
C PRO A 667 23.12 25.80 -15.17
N ASP A 668 22.35 26.70 -15.76
CA ASP A 668 21.78 27.86 -15.07
C ASP A 668 20.47 27.54 -14.33
N ASP A 669 19.90 26.35 -14.56
CA ASP A 669 18.62 25.93 -13.97
C ASP A 669 18.82 25.27 -12.59
N GLU A 670 17.89 25.47 -11.63
CA GLU A 670 18.02 25.01 -10.24
C GLU A 670 18.00 23.48 -10.11
N MET A 671 17.28 22.78 -10.99
CA MET A 671 17.22 21.32 -10.99
C MET A 671 18.42 20.65 -11.69
N TYR A 672 19.31 21.45 -12.30
CA TYR A 672 20.46 20.91 -13.04
C TYR A 672 21.41 20.13 -12.12
N ILE A 673 21.87 18.99 -12.60
CA ILE A 673 23.00 18.23 -12.04
C ILE A 673 23.98 17.97 -13.21
N ALA A 674 25.26 18.20 -12.98
CA ALA A 674 26.30 17.91 -13.99
C ALA A 674 26.28 16.42 -14.37
N PRO A 675 26.53 16.04 -15.62
CA PRO A 675 26.41 14.65 -16.09
C PRO A 675 27.21 13.63 -15.26
N GLU A 676 28.39 14.01 -14.76
CA GLU A 676 29.24 13.18 -13.89
C GLU A 676 28.67 12.98 -12.48
N ASP A 677 27.79 13.87 -12.02
CA ASP A 677 27.14 13.79 -10.70
C ASP A 677 25.76 13.12 -10.77
N ARG A 678 25.24 12.82 -11.96
CA ARG A 678 24.01 12.06 -12.12
C ARG A 678 24.23 10.60 -11.70
N ALA A 679 23.27 10.03 -10.97
CA ALA A 679 23.31 8.64 -10.61
C ALA A 679 23.09 7.75 -11.85
N ARG A 680 23.92 6.72 -12.01
CA ARG A 680 23.92 5.81 -13.16
C ARG A 680 23.72 4.36 -12.68
N ILE A 681 22.64 4.14 -11.95
CA ILE A 681 22.32 2.82 -11.40
C ILE A 681 21.89 1.87 -12.53
N TRP A 682 21.10 2.39 -13.50
CA TRP A 682 20.52 1.62 -14.62
C TRP A 682 20.91 2.19 -15.99
#